data_5b960f8a888618d57a753c50221f7a63
#
_entry.id   5b960f8a888618d57a753c50221f7a63
#
_cell.length_a   1.000
_cell.length_b   1.000
_cell.length_c   1.000
_cell.angle_alpha   90.00
_cell.angle_beta   90.00
_cell.angle_gamma   90.00
#
_symmetry.space_group_name_H-M   'P 1'
#
loop_
_entity.id
_entity.type
_entity.pdbx_description
1 polymer ?
#
loop_
_entity_poly.entity_id
_entity_poly.type
_entity_poly.pdbx_seq_one_letter_code
_entity_poly.pdbx_strand_id
1 'polypeptide(L)'
;MKTPPLLLGAALLFWGWQAGFLAAGAVMAVLLEGSRFVKTRWEVSDEDFSRIWIFCSVLFLAAVVYAFTANEGPSIVSLLIQHPKLAAQSGAAMASARTATSLFRWLPMIFFLFVAAQTYSTREEVPWTTISQILRRRWRKARRLGWPMPAARGVSVGFPYFALCLFAASSHGSENSLFFCGLCMLLGWALWSQRSRRFGIPAWFAAFALAAALGYGGQRGMSQLQSYITTFNLELISRFIRRDADADRSSTALGQIGRLKNSGRIVIRLKPKIGGAPTYLREATYRVFRSPSWFSSARPVDFKDVIVLTNGTTAVLLPGKTNSGRVEVACYIEGRNRDNGEARGLFPLPTGCGRLENLPAFGFTVKTNNAGAVLAEGPGLAIFDACYGPGATIDSMPDTNQDCSIPPAEDFALDQVVSELQLKGKSPAQAQQIINGFFQDKFSYSTWQGRPRLSGPNETPLSRFLLSTRSGHCEYFATATVLLLRKLDIPTRYAVGYAIHEVSGKGYVVRLRDAHAWCLVWDRQTRTWQDFDTTPASWVNEESKRASPWQRLSDLFSWLGFQFSKFRWGQTHLREYPLYLLAPVLVLMLYRILFRGKHRQKPGAAPGTDALAARPGLDSEFYLIEKRLAARGDLRRPNEPLSHWLRRATAGPGLAGASAPLQALLRLHYRYRFDPRSLNLLDREELRRGAAALLRVLDGRN
;
A
#
# COMPACT_ATOMS: atom_id res chain seq x y z
N MET A 1 33.93 6.69 -5.72
CA MET A 1 34.48 6.23 -4.42
C MET A 1 34.18 4.74 -4.28
N LYS A 2 35.22 3.92 -4.12
CA LYS A 2 35.04 2.45 -3.98
C LYS A 2 34.70 2.12 -2.53
N THR A 3 33.76 1.21 -2.32
CA THR A 3 33.44 0.67 -0.99
C THR A 3 34.64 -0.15 -0.45
N PRO A 4 34.92 -0.07 0.86
CA PRO A 4 35.95 -0.92 1.48
C PRO A 4 35.66 -2.40 1.27
N PRO A 5 36.72 -3.23 1.25
CA PRO A 5 36.56 -4.66 1.19
C PRO A 5 35.70 -5.20 2.34
N LEU A 6 34.86 -6.18 2.06
CA LEU A 6 33.94 -6.87 2.98
C LEU A 6 32.85 -6.00 3.61
N LEU A 7 32.81 -4.68 3.36
CA LEU A 7 31.79 -3.80 3.93
C LEU A 7 30.37 -4.15 3.45
N LEU A 8 30.19 -4.39 2.14
CA LEU A 8 28.89 -4.75 1.57
C LEU A 8 28.43 -6.13 2.04
N GLY A 9 29.37 -7.09 2.12
CA GLY A 9 29.09 -8.42 2.67
C GLY A 9 28.64 -8.35 4.12
N ALA A 10 29.33 -7.58 4.95
CA ALA A 10 28.98 -7.38 6.36
C ALA A 10 27.60 -6.69 6.51
N ALA A 11 27.32 -5.69 5.68
CA ALA A 11 26.02 -5.02 5.69
C ALA A 11 24.86 -5.96 5.28
N LEU A 12 25.09 -6.86 4.31
CA LEU A 12 24.11 -7.87 3.89
C LEU A 12 23.87 -8.93 4.97
N LEU A 13 24.92 -9.37 5.66
CA LEU A 13 24.81 -10.29 6.81
C LEU A 13 24.04 -9.63 7.95
N PHE A 14 24.35 -8.37 8.25
CA PHE A 14 23.66 -7.59 9.26
C PHE A 14 22.19 -7.39 8.92
N TRP A 15 21.89 -7.00 7.68
CA TRP A 15 20.52 -6.91 7.21
C TRP A 15 19.79 -8.26 7.30
N GLY A 16 20.42 -9.34 6.81
CA GLY A 16 19.83 -10.68 6.82
C GLY A 16 19.51 -11.16 8.25
N TRP A 17 20.42 -10.88 9.20
CA TRP A 17 20.21 -11.17 10.61
C TRP A 17 19.03 -10.38 11.21
N GLN A 18 18.99 -9.05 10.99
CA GLN A 18 17.96 -8.19 11.55
C GLN A 18 16.57 -8.40 10.87
N ALA A 19 16.56 -8.67 9.58
CA ALA A 19 15.34 -8.83 8.80
C ALA A 19 14.78 -10.28 8.83
N GLY A 20 15.49 -11.25 9.43
CA GLY A 20 15.10 -12.66 9.43
C GLY A 20 15.41 -13.41 8.13
N PHE A 21 16.30 -12.86 7.29
CA PHE A 21 16.72 -13.44 5.99
C PHE A 21 18.23 -13.82 5.99
N LEU A 22 18.74 -14.36 7.10
CA LEU A 22 20.18 -14.61 7.28
C LEU A 22 20.79 -15.45 6.14
N ALA A 23 20.11 -16.52 5.72
CA ALA A 23 20.58 -17.38 4.63
C ALA A 23 20.69 -16.61 3.30
N ALA A 24 19.68 -15.80 2.96
CA ALA A 24 19.71 -14.96 1.76
C ALA A 24 20.81 -13.90 1.85
N GLY A 25 20.95 -13.22 3.01
CA GLY A 25 22.01 -12.27 3.26
C GLY A 25 23.39 -12.88 3.12
N ALA A 26 23.61 -14.11 3.61
CA ALA A 26 24.87 -14.82 3.50
C ALA A 26 25.22 -15.18 2.04
N VAL A 27 24.25 -15.72 1.29
CA VAL A 27 24.45 -16.04 -0.13
C VAL A 27 24.78 -14.77 -0.94
N MET A 28 24.02 -13.70 -0.72
CA MET A 28 24.24 -12.41 -1.39
C MET A 28 25.60 -11.79 -1.02
N ALA A 29 26.03 -11.90 0.25
CA ALA A 29 27.32 -11.44 0.71
C ALA A 29 28.47 -12.21 0.03
N VAL A 30 28.38 -13.54 -0.02
CA VAL A 30 29.35 -14.39 -0.70
C VAL A 30 29.44 -14.06 -2.20
N LEU A 31 28.31 -13.86 -2.85
CA LEU A 31 28.28 -13.51 -4.27
C LEU A 31 28.93 -12.15 -4.54
N LEU A 32 28.65 -11.10 -3.74
CA LEU A 32 29.27 -9.79 -3.96
C LEU A 32 30.76 -9.77 -3.63
N GLU A 33 31.16 -10.32 -2.49
CA GLU A 33 32.57 -10.33 -2.10
C GLU A 33 33.38 -11.33 -2.93
N GLY A 34 32.75 -12.43 -3.36
CA GLY A 34 33.34 -13.41 -4.27
C GLY A 34 33.75 -12.81 -5.64
N SER A 35 33.13 -11.71 -6.03
CA SER A 35 33.53 -10.97 -7.25
C SER A 35 35.01 -10.55 -7.28
N ARG A 36 35.67 -10.47 -6.13
CA ARG A 36 37.06 -10.08 -6.00
C ARG A 36 38.02 -11.18 -6.43
N PHE A 37 37.57 -12.43 -6.32
CA PHE A 37 38.37 -13.59 -6.72
C PHE A 37 38.16 -13.91 -8.21
N VAL A 38 37.14 -13.34 -8.84
CA VAL A 38 36.84 -13.52 -10.27
C VAL A 38 37.63 -12.50 -11.10
N LYS A 39 38.63 -12.98 -11.84
CA LYS A 39 39.46 -12.14 -12.70
C LYS A 39 38.76 -11.65 -13.96
N THR A 40 37.82 -12.44 -14.50
CA THR A 40 37.05 -12.10 -15.68
C THR A 40 35.92 -11.12 -15.33
N ARG A 41 35.97 -9.92 -15.94
CA ARG A 41 34.92 -8.90 -15.80
C ARG A 41 34.05 -8.90 -17.05
N TRP A 42 32.76 -8.66 -16.87
CA TRP A 42 31.80 -8.61 -17.98
C TRP A 42 31.66 -7.18 -18.51
N GLU A 43 31.65 -7.04 -19.82
CA GLU A 43 31.29 -5.78 -20.45
C GLU A 43 29.76 -5.64 -20.46
N VAL A 44 29.20 -4.87 -19.52
CA VAL A 44 27.78 -4.60 -19.41
C VAL A 44 27.50 -3.25 -20.08
N SER A 45 26.63 -3.25 -21.10
CA SER A 45 26.26 -2.04 -21.82
C SER A 45 25.32 -1.14 -21.00
N ASP A 46 25.20 0.16 -21.37
CA ASP A 46 24.24 1.09 -20.75
C ASP A 46 22.81 0.61 -20.91
N GLU A 47 22.51 -0.10 -22.00
CA GLU A 47 21.19 -0.69 -22.22
C GLU A 47 20.90 -1.86 -21.27
N ASP A 48 21.90 -2.69 -21.00
CA ASP A 48 21.73 -3.82 -20.09
C ASP A 48 21.58 -3.35 -18.65
N PHE A 49 22.36 -2.37 -18.20
CA PHE A 49 22.14 -1.73 -16.91
C PHE A 49 20.74 -1.14 -16.81
N SER A 50 20.26 -0.51 -17.88
CA SER A 50 18.90 0.03 -17.94
C SER A 50 17.82 -1.05 -17.84
N ARG A 51 18.02 -2.20 -18.49
CA ARG A 51 17.09 -3.34 -18.42
C ARG A 51 17.05 -3.93 -17.01
N ILE A 52 18.22 -4.10 -16.38
CA ILE A 52 18.32 -4.59 -15.00
C ILE A 52 17.64 -3.60 -14.03
N TRP A 53 17.86 -2.30 -14.21
CA TRP A 53 17.19 -1.28 -13.41
C TRP A 53 15.66 -1.31 -13.55
N ILE A 54 15.16 -1.44 -14.78
CA ILE A 54 13.72 -1.58 -15.05
C ILE A 54 13.19 -2.85 -14.39
N PHE A 55 13.91 -3.96 -14.49
CA PHE A 55 13.54 -5.23 -13.83
C PHE A 55 13.42 -5.06 -12.31
N CYS A 56 14.42 -4.48 -11.65
CA CYS A 56 14.38 -4.19 -10.21
C CYS A 56 13.23 -3.24 -9.85
N SER A 57 12.96 -2.25 -10.70
CA SER A 57 11.84 -1.30 -10.51
C SER A 57 10.47 -1.96 -10.63
N VAL A 58 10.31 -2.90 -11.57
CA VAL A 58 9.07 -3.70 -11.72
C VAL A 58 8.89 -4.62 -10.53
N LEU A 59 9.96 -5.30 -10.07
CA LEU A 59 9.92 -6.12 -8.86
C LEU A 59 9.54 -5.27 -7.63
N PHE A 60 10.11 -4.09 -7.50
CA PHE A 60 9.76 -3.17 -6.41
C PHE A 60 8.29 -2.76 -6.47
N LEU A 61 7.80 -2.38 -7.66
CA LEU A 61 6.39 -2.04 -7.84
C LEU A 61 5.48 -3.24 -7.52
N ALA A 62 5.84 -4.43 -7.94
CA ALA A 62 5.11 -5.66 -7.62
C ALA A 62 5.11 -5.93 -6.11
N ALA A 63 6.23 -5.74 -5.42
CA ALA A 63 6.33 -5.86 -3.97
C ALA A 63 5.47 -4.80 -3.24
N VAL A 64 5.45 -3.55 -3.74
CA VAL A 64 4.57 -2.49 -3.23
C VAL A 64 3.11 -2.89 -3.38
N VAL A 65 2.69 -3.27 -4.58
CA VAL A 65 1.33 -3.73 -4.86
C VAL A 65 0.99 -4.91 -3.95
N TYR A 66 1.86 -5.91 -3.85
CA TYR A 66 1.66 -7.07 -2.98
C TYR A 66 1.52 -6.67 -1.51
N ALA A 67 2.40 -5.82 -0.97
CA ALA A 67 2.38 -5.43 0.43
C ALA A 67 1.13 -4.60 0.79
N PHE A 68 0.76 -3.63 -0.06
CA PHE A 68 -0.44 -2.82 0.16
C PHE A 68 -1.73 -3.62 0.00
N THR A 69 -1.73 -4.67 -0.80
CA THR A 69 -2.87 -5.54 -0.99
C THR A 69 -2.90 -6.66 0.05
N ALA A 70 -1.73 -7.03 0.58
CA ALA A 70 -1.59 -8.03 1.63
C ALA A 70 -2.16 -7.60 2.99
N ASN A 71 -2.10 -6.32 3.34
CA ASN A 71 -2.31 -5.85 4.72
C ASN A 71 -3.42 -4.81 4.94
N GLU A 72 -4.43 -4.56 4.10
CA GLU A 72 -5.50 -3.56 4.34
C GLU A 72 -5.60 -2.43 3.27
N GLY A 73 -5.01 -2.65 2.09
CA GLY A 73 -4.85 -1.63 1.06
C GLY A 73 -6.09 -0.86 0.58
N PRO A 74 -7.27 -1.46 0.40
CA PRO A 74 -8.41 -0.73 -0.16
C PRO A 74 -9.01 0.32 0.77
N SER A 75 -8.96 0.09 2.09
CA SER A 75 -9.50 1.03 3.08
C SER A 75 -8.60 2.25 3.27
N ILE A 76 -7.29 2.09 3.17
CA ILE A 76 -6.32 3.16 3.40
C ILE A 76 -6.30 4.15 2.24
N VAL A 77 -6.27 3.67 1.00
CA VAL A 77 -6.23 4.55 -0.19
C VAL A 77 -7.53 5.34 -0.31
N SER A 78 -8.69 4.71 -0.08
CA SER A 78 -9.98 5.41 -0.08
C SER A 78 -10.08 6.43 1.06
N LEU A 79 -9.55 6.12 2.23
CA LEU A 79 -9.55 7.01 3.40
C LEU A 79 -8.58 8.20 3.22
N LEU A 80 -7.41 7.97 2.61
CA LEU A 80 -6.47 9.04 2.26
C LEU A 80 -7.02 10.00 1.20
N ILE A 81 -7.77 9.48 0.23
CA ILE A 81 -8.36 10.29 -0.84
C ILE A 81 -9.60 11.06 -0.34
N GLN A 82 -10.44 10.44 0.48
CA GLN A 82 -11.71 11.05 0.92
C GLN A 82 -11.58 11.94 2.15
N HIS A 83 -10.71 11.58 3.11
CA HIS A 83 -10.56 12.31 4.38
C HIS A 83 -9.13 12.29 4.90
N PRO A 84 -8.20 13.06 4.31
CA PRO A 84 -6.78 13.06 4.73
C PRO A 84 -6.58 13.43 6.21
N LYS A 85 -7.45 14.24 6.80
CA LYS A 85 -7.38 14.59 8.23
C LYS A 85 -7.84 13.47 9.17
N LEU A 86 -8.82 12.67 8.75
CA LEU A 86 -9.28 11.49 9.49
C LEU A 86 -8.31 10.30 9.34
N ALA A 87 -7.68 10.15 8.17
CA ALA A 87 -6.66 9.14 7.95
C ALA A 87 -5.43 9.34 8.85
N ALA A 88 -5.06 10.59 9.13
CA ALA A 88 -3.97 10.91 10.05
C ALA A 88 -4.31 10.63 11.52
N GLN A 89 -5.59 10.60 11.88
CA GLN A 89 -6.07 10.36 13.25
C GLN A 89 -6.48 8.91 13.50
N SER A 90 -6.62 8.09 12.46
CA SER A 90 -7.05 6.70 12.57
C SER A 90 -5.87 5.74 12.64
N GLY A 91 -6.05 4.58 13.27
CA GLY A 91 -5.07 3.48 13.28
C GLY A 91 -4.64 3.01 11.89
N ALA A 92 -5.32 3.45 10.81
CA ALA A 92 -4.97 3.22 9.42
C ALA A 92 -3.60 3.81 9.04
N ALA A 93 -3.22 4.96 9.61
CA ALA A 93 -1.88 5.53 9.41
C ALA A 93 -0.79 4.64 10.01
N MET A 94 -1.07 3.99 11.15
CA MET A 94 -0.14 3.09 11.82
C MET A 94 -0.04 1.73 11.09
N ALA A 95 -1.15 1.25 10.53
CA ALA A 95 -1.17 0.03 9.70
C ALA A 95 -0.45 0.25 8.37
N SER A 96 -0.65 1.40 7.72
CA SER A 96 0.07 1.75 6.49
C SER A 96 1.58 1.93 6.74
N ALA A 97 1.96 2.52 7.87
CA ALA A 97 3.37 2.62 8.27
C ALA A 97 4.01 1.24 8.48
N ARG A 98 3.31 0.29 9.14
CA ARG A 98 3.78 -1.10 9.29
C ARG A 98 3.92 -1.81 7.96
N THR A 99 2.98 -1.62 7.05
CA THR A 99 3.04 -2.19 5.70
C THR A 99 4.20 -1.61 4.90
N ALA A 100 4.42 -0.29 4.95
CA ALA A 100 5.56 0.36 4.31
C ALA A 100 6.88 -0.13 4.91
N THR A 101 6.98 -0.26 6.24
CA THR A 101 8.20 -0.79 6.89
C THR A 101 8.47 -2.24 6.52
N SER A 102 7.43 -3.08 6.37
CA SER A 102 7.60 -4.46 5.90
C SER A 102 8.16 -4.54 4.48
N LEU A 103 7.83 -3.58 3.62
CA LEU A 103 8.34 -3.46 2.25
C LEU A 103 9.84 -3.16 2.22
N PHE A 104 10.30 -2.31 3.13
CA PHE A 104 11.71 -1.94 3.17
C PHE A 104 12.64 -3.12 3.47
N ARG A 105 12.14 -4.17 4.12
CA ARG A 105 12.91 -5.42 4.37
C ARG A 105 13.36 -6.09 3.08
N TRP A 106 12.60 -5.98 1.98
CA TRP A 106 12.88 -6.64 0.71
C TRP A 106 13.80 -5.85 -0.22
N LEU A 107 14.04 -4.57 0.06
CA LEU A 107 14.80 -3.68 -0.82
C LEU A 107 16.20 -4.19 -1.16
N PRO A 108 17.03 -4.71 -0.21
CA PRO A 108 18.34 -5.23 -0.56
C PRO A 108 18.27 -6.40 -1.54
N MET A 109 17.28 -7.28 -1.40
CA MET A 109 17.06 -8.42 -2.29
C MET A 109 16.61 -7.97 -3.68
N ILE A 110 15.69 -7.01 -3.76
CA ILE A 110 15.15 -6.47 -5.02
C ILE A 110 16.26 -5.81 -5.86
N PHE A 111 17.13 -5.00 -5.24
CA PHE A 111 18.17 -4.27 -5.94
C PHE A 111 19.50 -5.02 -6.02
N PHE A 112 19.60 -6.22 -5.45
CA PHE A 112 20.82 -7.03 -5.46
C PHE A 112 21.38 -7.26 -6.86
N LEU A 113 20.52 -7.64 -7.82
CA LEU A 113 20.94 -7.94 -9.19
C LEU A 113 21.60 -6.74 -9.87
N PHE A 114 21.12 -5.52 -9.60
CA PHE A 114 21.68 -4.30 -10.15
C PHE A 114 23.09 -4.01 -9.60
N VAL A 115 23.27 -4.23 -8.30
CA VAL A 115 24.57 -4.06 -7.64
C VAL A 115 25.55 -5.15 -8.05
N ALA A 116 25.09 -6.40 -8.13
CA ALA A 116 25.89 -7.51 -8.62
C ALA A 116 26.36 -7.25 -10.06
N ALA A 117 25.49 -6.79 -10.94
CA ALA A 117 25.84 -6.45 -12.32
C ALA A 117 26.94 -5.37 -12.38
N GLN A 118 26.90 -4.34 -11.53
CA GLN A 118 27.97 -3.35 -11.46
C GLN A 118 29.26 -3.94 -10.90
N THR A 119 29.15 -4.76 -9.83
CA THR A 119 30.34 -5.33 -9.16
C THR A 119 31.11 -6.27 -10.05
N TYR A 120 30.43 -7.02 -10.93
CA TYR A 120 31.06 -7.93 -11.91
C TYR A 120 31.38 -7.25 -13.25
N SER A 121 30.98 -5.98 -13.44
CA SER A 121 31.25 -5.23 -14.68
C SER A 121 32.66 -4.65 -14.71
N THR A 122 33.14 -4.37 -15.94
CA THR A 122 34.35 -3.57 -16.19
C THR A 122 34.16 -2.09 -15.82
N ARG A 123 32.92 -1.64 -15.67
CA ARG A 123 32.58 -0.22 -15.36
C ARG A 123 32.49 0.00 -13.88
N GLU A 124 33.28 0.96 -13.38
CA GLU A 124 33.25 1.37 -11.97
C GLU A 124 32.04 2.24 -11.61
N GLU A 125 31.46 2.94 -12.60
CA GLU A 125 30.34 3.87 -12.41
C GLU A 125 29.26 3.62 -13.45
N VAL A 126 28.01 3.77 -13.04
CA VAL A 126 26.82 3.66 -13.90
C VAL A 126 26.29 5.07 -14.19
N PRO A 127 26.04 5.44 -15.46
CA PRO A 127 25.54 6.78 -15.79
C PRO A 127 24.16 7.05 -15.16
N TRP A 128 23.94 8.26 -14.66
CA TRP A 128 22.64 8.69 -14.13
C TRP A 128 21.48 8.52 -15.14
N THR A 129 21.79 8.58 -16.42
CA THR A 129 20.80 8.33 -17.50
C THR A 129 20.24 6.91 -17.47
N THR A 130 20.93 5.96 -16.86
CA THR A 130 20.48 4.59 -16.68
C THR A 130 19.40 4.50 -15.61
N ILE A 131 19.54 5.27 -14.53
CA ILE A 131 18.64 5.24 -13.37
C ILE A 131 17.43 6.15 -13.60
N SER A 132 17.66 7.36 -14.13
CA SER A 132 16.61 8.37 -14.31
C SER A 132 16.01 8.37 -15.70
N GLN A 133 14.73 8.01 -15.81
CA GLN A 133 13.97 8.10 -17.07
C GLN A 133 13.82 9.54 -17.59
N ILE A 134 13.77 10.54 -16.69
CA ILE A 134 13.65 11.97 -17.04
C ILE A 134 14.93 12.44 -17.73
N LEU A 135 16.09 12.11 -17.14
CA LEU A 135 17.39 12.45 -17.73
C LEU A 135 17.58 11.74 -19.06
N ARG A 136 17.16 10.50 -19.19
CA ARG A 136 17.19 9.74 -20.45
C ARG A 136 16.32 10.37 -21.51
N ARG A 137 15.10 10.85 -21.19
CA ARG A 137 14.24 11.56 -22.12
C ARG A 137 14.87 12.90 -22.56
N ARG A 138 15.44 13.66 -21.61
CA ARG A 138 16.15 14.92 -21.90
C ARG A 138 17.37 14.68 -22.80
N TRP A 139 18.13 13.63 -22.53
CA TRP A 139 19.31 13.25 -23.31
C TRP A 139 18.95 12.83 -24.74
N ARG A 140 17.88 12.03 -24.92
CA ARG A 140 17.35 11.66 -26.23
C ARG A 140 16.85 12.90 -27.00
N LYS A 141 16.19 13.83 -26.33
CA LYS A 141 15.71 15.09 -26.93
C LYS A 141 16.89 15.98 -27.35
N ALA A 142 17.90 16.17 -26.51
CA ALA A 142 19.10 16.91 -26.82
C ALA A 142 19.86 16.33 -28.04
N ARG A 143 20.01 15.00 -28.09
CA ARG A 143 20.62 14.27 -29.21
C ARG A 143 19.85 14.46 -30.52
N ARG A 144 18.51 14.48 -30.47
CA ARG A 144 17.66 14.72 -31.66
C ARG A 144 17.73 16.17 -32.17
N LEU A 145 17.94 17.12 -31.26
CA LEU A 145 17.94 18.56 -31.56
C LEU A 145 19.37 19.12 -31.78
N GLY A 146 20.40 18.28 -31.73
CA GLY A 146 21.79 18.74 -31.88
C GLY A 146 22.27 19.62 -30.71
N TRP A 147 21.60 19.62 -29.57
CA TRP A 147 21.99 20.43 -28.42
C TRP A 147 23.21 19.86 -27.70
N PRO A 148 24.02 20.72 -27.03
CA PRO A 148 25.17 20.25 -26.27
C PRO A 148 24.71 19.27 -25.20
N MET A 149 25.33 18.09 -25.18
CA MET A 149 24.94 17.02 -24.27
C MET A 149 25.41 17.35 -22.84
N PRO A 150 24.53 17.28 -21.83
CA PRO A 150 24.98 17.43 -20.43
C PRO A 150 25.94 16.29 -20.10
N ALA A 151 27.03 16.61 -19.39
CA ALA A 151 28.03 15.63 -18.97
C ALA A 151 27.34 14.49 -18.19
N ALA A 152 27.51 13.27 -18.66
CA ALA A 152 26.97 12.09 -18.00
C ALA A 152 27.80 11.85 -16.72
N ARG A 153 27.27 12.29 -15.57
CA ARG A 153 27.87 11.95 -14.26
C ARG A 153 27.62 10.48 -13.99
N GLY A 154 28.68 9.74 -13.64
CA GLY A 154 28.61 8.36 -13.20
C GLY A 154 28.37 8.28 -11.68
N VAL A 155 27.71 7.24 -11.25
CA VAL A 155 27.47 6.91 -9.84
C VAL A 155 27.97 5.50 -9.55
N SER A 156 28.76 5.36 -8.49
CA SER A 156 29.07 4.05 -7.90
C SER A 156 27.93 3.65 -6.95
N VAL A 157 27.31 2.50 -7.18
CA VAL A 157 26.09 2.04 -6.43
C VAL A 157 26.45 1.43 -5.08
N GLY A 158 27.73 1.18 -4.79
CA GLY A 158 28.15 0.49 -3.56
C GLY A 158 27.71 1.18 -2.26
N PHE A 159 28.01 2.49 -2.10
CA PHE A 159 27.58 3.22 -0.90
C PHE A 159 26.06 3.45 -0.82
N PRO A 160 25.35 3.82 -1.90
CA PRO A 160 23.88 3.82 -1.89
C PRO A 160 23.27 2.48 -1.46
N TYR A 161 23.83 1.37 -1.93
CA TYR A 161 23.35 0.05 -1.54
C TYR A 161 23.68 -0.30 -0.10
N PHE A 162 24.85 0.07 0.38
CA PHE A 162 25.22 -0.02 1.79
C PHE A 162 24.19 0.70 2.68
N ALA A 163 23.87 1.95 2.35
CA ALA A 163 22.86 2.72 3.06
C ALA A 163 21.47 2.06 3.00
N LEU A 164 21.12 1.48 1.83
CA LEU A 164 19.86 0.73 1.65
C LEU A 164 19.80 -0.51 2.56
N CYS A 165 20.90 -1.26 2.70
CA CYS A 165 20.96 -2.41 3.60
C CYS A 165 20.78 -2.00 5.07
N LEU A 166 21.43 -0.91 5.51
CA LEU A 166 21.26 -0.40 6.87
C LEU A 166 19.85 0.11 7.13
N PHE A 167 19.28 0.82 6.16
CA PHE A 167 17.88 1.29 6.24
C PHE A 167 16.90 0.12 6.29
N ALA A 168 17.09 -0.90 5.46
CA ALA A 168 16.25 -2.10 5.47
C ALA A 168 16.40 -2.91 6.79
N ALA A 169 17.59 -2.94 7.37
CA ALA A 169 17.83 -3.56 8.67
C ALA A 169 17.10 -2.83 9.82
N SER A 170 16.94 -1.50 9.74
CA SER A 170 16.27 -0.70 10.77
C SER A 170 14.75 -0.96 10.85
N SER A 171 14.15 -1.52 9.82
CA SER A 171 12.70 -1.73 9.74
C SER A 171 12.16 -2.77 10.75
N HIS A 172 13.02 -3.57 11.38
CA HIS A 172 12.64 -4.61 12.34
C HIS A 172 13.44 -4.57 13.66
N GLY A 173 14.47 -3.72 13.73
CA GLY A 173 15.46 -3.74 14.78
C GLY A 173 15.13 -2.96 16.06
N SER A 174 13.91 -2.44 16.23
CA SER A 174 13.60 -1.58 17.38
C SER A 174 13.60 -2.32 18.73
N GLU A 175 13.50 -3.63 18.73
CA GLU A 175 13.49 -4.45 19.95
C GLU A 175 14.87 -5.07 20.28
N ASN A 176 15.82 -5.02 19.33
CA ASN A 176 17.12 -5.64 19.52
C ASN A 176 18.18 -4.60 19.96
N SER A 177 18.64 -4.73 21.20
CA SER A 177 19.70 -3.85 21.78
C SER A 177 21.01 -3.86 20.99
N LEU A 178 21.29 -4.94 20.26
CA LEU A 178 22.50 -5.10 19.45
C LEU A 178 22.43 -4.39 18.08
N PHE A 179 21.24 -3.96 17.65
CA PHE A 179 21.07 -3.25 16.38
C PHE A 179 21.94 -1.98 16.32
N PHE A 180 21.87 -1.15 17.37
CA PHE A 180 22.60 0.11 17.41
C PHE A 180 24.12 -0.11 17.39
N CYS A 181 24.60 -1.12 18.10
CA CYS A 181 26.02 -1.47 18.11
C CYS A 181 26.50 -1.91 16.72
N GLY A 182 25.75 -2.79 16.03
CA GLY A 182 26.08 -3.24 14.69
C GLY A 182 26.04 -2.10 13.66
N LEU A 183 25.06 -1.20 13.77
CA LEU A 183 24.98 0.01 12.94
C LEU A 183 26.20 0.90 13.13
N CYS A 184 26.60 1.18 14.38
CA CYS A 184 27.77 1.98 14.68
C CYS A 184 29.06 1.33 14.17
N MET A 185 29.23 0.00 14.31
CA MET A 185 30.38 -0.71 13.77
C MET A 185 30.49 -0.56 12.24
N LEU A 186 29.40 -0.78 11.52
CA LEU A 186 29.39 -0.70 10.06
C LEU A 186 29.58 0.73 9.56
N LEU A 187 28.95 1.72 10.19
CA LEU A 187 29.16 3.14 9.88
C LEU A 187 30.57 3.58 10.22
N GLY A 188 31.09 3.17 11.38
CA GLY A 188 32.46 3.45 11.78
C GLY A 188 33.44 2.91 10.76
N TRP A 189 33.28 1.67 10.30
CA TRP A 189 34.11 1.06 9.25
C TRP A 189 34.03 1.83 7.93
N ALA A 190 32.84 2.17 7.48
CA ALA A 190 32.64 2.95 6.26
C ALA A 190 33.31 4.32 6.34
N LEU A 191 33.11 5.05 7.43
CA LEU A 191 33.69 6.38 7.66
C LEU A 191 35.21 6.35 7.90
N TRP A 192 35.70 5.31 8.58
CA TRP A 192 37.15 5.13 8.78
C TRP A 192 37.90 5.02 7.46
N SER A 193 37.34 4.30 6.51
CA SER A 193 37.96 4.13 5.19
C SER A 193 38.08 5.43 4.39
N GLN A 194 37.26 6.44 4.71
CA GLN A 194 37.17 7.73 4.03
C GLN A 194 37.68 8.88 4.88
N ARG A 195 38.30 8.57 6.04
CA ARG A 195 38.78 9.62 6.95
C ARG A 195 39.81 10.55 6.29
N SER A 196 39.63 11.84 6.54
CA SER A 196 40.66 12.83 6.16
C SER A 196 41.89 12.68 7.00
N ARG A 197 43.07 12.61 6.37
CA ARG A 197 44.37 12.55 7.09
C ARG A 197 44.75 13.86 7.80
N ARG A 198 43.93 14.93 7.60
CA ARG A 198 44.17 16.22 8.27
C ARG A 198 43.90 16.20 9.77
N PHE A 199 43.05 15.30 10.24
CA PHE A 199 42.69 15.17 11.64
C PHE A 199 43.34 13.93 12.24
N GLY A 200 43.85 14.08 13.47
CA GLY A 200 44.45 12.99 14.24
C GLY A 200 43.42 11.89 14.55
N ILE A 201 43.95 10.68 14.79
CA ILE A 201 43.11 9.51 15.13
C ILE A 201 42.21 9.77 16.35
N PRO A 202 42.73 10.38 17.47
CA PRO A 202 41.88 10.65 18.64
C PRO A 202 40.74 11.60 18.35
N ALA A 203 40.97 12.63 17.54
CA ALA A 203 39.88 13.58 17.14
C ALA A 203 38.78 12.90 16.32
N TRP A 204 39.16 11.97 15.44
CA TRP A 204 38.14 11.18 14.68
C TRP A 204 37.33 10.30 15.61
N PHE A 205 37.96 9.56 16.55
CA PHE A 205 37.24 8.72 17.50
C PHE A 205 36.33 9.55 18.42
N ALA A 206 36.79 10.71 18.89
CA ALA A 206 35.97 11.61 19.71
C ALA A 206 34.72 12.11 18.93
N ALA A 207 34.90 12.54 17.67
CA ALA A 207 33.81 12.99 16.83
C ALA A 207 32.82 11.85 16.53
N PHE A 208 33.32 10.64 16.25
CA PHE A 208 32.47 9.46 16.01
C PHE A 208 31.71 9.04 17.27
N ALA A 209 32.37 9.02 18.42
CA ALA A 209 31.76 8.71 19.71
C ALA A 209 30.67 9.72 20.08
N LEU A 210 30.92 11.02 19.84
CA LEU A 210 29.93 12.08 20.03
C LEU A 210 28.73 11.89 19.10
N ALA A 211 28.96 11.61 17.82
CA ALA A 211 27.87 11.35 16.86
C ALA A 211 27.03 10.10 17.24
N ALA A 212 27.72 9.03 17.70
CA ALA A 212 27.03 7.82 18.18
C ALA A 212 26.23 8.08 19.46
N ALA A 213 26.77 8.85 20.42
CA ALA A 213 26.04 9.24 21.61
C ALA A 213 24.82 10.10 21.33
N LEU A 214 24.94 11.08 20.43
CA LEU A 214 23.81 11.89 19.96
C LEU A 214 22.77 11.05 19.21
N GLY A 215 23.21 10.10 18.37
CA GLY A 215 22.34 9.16 17.67
C GLY A 215 21.56 8.27 18.64
N TYR A 216 22.23 7.73 19.66
CA TYR A 216 21.59 6.92 20.70
C TYR A 216 20.62 7.73 21.55
N GLY A 217 21.04 8.93 21.96
CA GLY A 217 20.18 9.86 22.69
C GLY A 217 18.94 10.26 21.87
N GLY A 218 19.12 10.54 20.58
CA GLY A 218 18.02 10.83 19.65
C GLY A 218 17.06 9.64 19.50
N GLN A 219 17.58 8.42 19.37
CA GLN A 219 16.77 7.20 19.29
C GLN A 219 15.96 6.99 20.58
N ARG A 220 16.58 7.15 21.74
CA ARG A 220 15.93 7.05 23.06
C ARG A 220 14.91 8.16 23.25
N GLY A 221 15.25 9.40 22.91
CA GLY A 221 14.36 10.54 22.97
C GLY A 221 13.14 10.37 22.06
N MET A 222 13.33 9.90 20.83
CA MET A 222 12.24 9.63 19.89
C MET A 222 11.35 8.48 20.38
N SER A 223 11.92 7.41 20.93
CA SER A 223 11.13 6.30 21.49
C SER A 223 10.35 6.73 22.75
N GLN A 224 10.93 7.57 23.60
CA GLN A 224 10.22 8.16 24.73
C GLN A 224 9.15 9.14 24.28
N LEU A 225 9.44 9.98 23.30
CA LEU A 225 8.45 10.89 22.71
C LEU A 225 7.30 10.10 22.06
N GLN A 226 7.61 9.03 21.35
CA GLN A 226 6.60 8.14 20.77
C GLN A 226 5.77 7.45 21.86
N SER A 227 6.39 6.93 22.92
CA SER A 227 5.67 6.35 24.05
C SER A 227 4.85 7.41 24.79
N TYR A 228 5.38 8.62 24.98
CA TYR A 228 4.66 9.76 25.57
C TYR A 228 3.47 10.18 24.70
N ILE A 229 3.66 10.32 23.38
CA ILE A 229 2.58 10.63 22.44
C ILE A 229 1.53 9.51 22.40
N THR A 230 1.95 8.24 22.40
CA THR A 230 1.02 7.10 22.43
C THR A 230 0.32 7.00 23.79
N THR A 231 0.98 7.30 24.91
CA THR A 231 0.36 7.26 26.25
C THR A 231 -0.54 8.46 26.47
N PHE A 232 -0.10 9.66 26.08
CA PHE A 232 -0.89 10.90 26.23
C PHE A 232 -2.12 10.91 25.29
N ASN A 233 -1.99 10.40 24.07
CA ASN A 233 -3.14 10.19 23.21
C ASN A 233 -3.98 8.98 23.62
N LEU A 234 -3.41 7.95 24.30
CA LEU A 234 -4.19 6.78 24.71
C LEU A 234 -5.24 7.09 25.79
N GLU A 235 -5.02 8.03 26.68
CA GLU A 235 -6.07 8.41 27.65
C GLU A 235 -7.18 9.25 27.02
N LEU A 236 -6.85 10.17 26.12
CA LEU A 236 -7.84 10.92 25.34
C LEU A 236 -8.43 10.07 24.20
N ILE A 237 -7.62 9.29 23.52
CA ILE A 237 -8.02 8.42 22.42
C ILE A 237 -8.62 7.11 22.94
N SER A 238 -8.21 6.57 24.08
CA SER A 238 -8.83 5.37 24.66
C SER A 238 -10.24 5.62 25.19
N ARG A 239 -10.58 6.85 25.55
CA ARG A 239 -11.99 7.23 25.74
C ARG A 239 -12.77 7.23 24.42
N PHE A 240 -12.09 7.42 23.26
CA PHE A 240 -12.68 7.40 21.92
C PHE A 240 -12.50 6.04 21.20
N ILE A 241 -11.35 5.38 21.33
CA ILE A 241 -10.98 4.14 20.60
C ILE A 241 -11.41 2.87 21.36
N ARG A 242 -11.57 2.88 22.68
CA ARG A 242 -12.12 1.73 23.40
C ARG A 242 -13.55 1.36 22.98
N ARG A 243 -14.23 2.23 22.24
CA ARG A 243 -15.56 1.97 21.67
C ARG A 243 -15.54 1.29 20.31
N ASP A 244 -14.44 1.40 19.53
CA ASP A 244 -14.34 0.81 18.20
C ASP A 244 -13.58 -0.54 18.18
N ALA A 245 -13.05 -1.00 19.32
CA ALA A 245 -12.21 -2.19 19.40
C ALA A 245 -12.93 -3.42 19.99
N ASP A 246 -14.24 -3.35 20.26
CA ASP A 246 -15.03 -4.49 20.68
C ASP A 246 -15.47 -5.29 19.44
N ALA A 247 -14.60 -6.20 18.97
CA ALA A 247 -14.88 -7.07 17.82
C ALA A 247 -16.13 -7.94 18.04
N ASP A 248 -16.50 -8.16 19.27
CA ASP A 248 -17.66 -8.97 19.70
C ASP A 248 -18.92 -8.10 19.79
N ARG A 249 -18.79 -6.78 19.69
CA ARG A 249 -19.88 -5.78 19.85
C ARG A 249 -20.78 -6.09 21.03
N SER A 250 -20.17 -6.32 22.18
CA SER A 250 -20.88 -6.61 23.43
C SER A 250 -21.71 -5.43 23.95
N SER A 251 -21.38 -4.22 23.49
CA SER A 251 -22.09 -2.97 23.83
C SER A 251 -22.11 -1.99 22.66
N THR A 252 -23.15 -1.13 22.65
CA THR A 252 -23.25 0.04 21.77
C THR A 252 -23.86 1.21 22.51
N ALA A 253 -23.68 2.42 22.04
CA ALA A 253 -24.23 3.62 22.67
C ALA A 253 -24.93 4.51 21.64
N LEU A 254 -25.98 5.22 22.07
CA LEU A 254 -26.67 6.20 21.25
C LEU A 254 -25.69 7.22 20.65
N GLY A 255 -25.75 7.40 19.32
CA GLY A 255 -24.87 8.27 18.56
C GLY A 255 -23.68 7.57 17.92
N GLN A 256 -23.47 6.27 18.11
CA GLN A 256 -22.40 5.52 17.44
C GLN A 256 -22.68 5.32 15.95
N ILE A 257 -23.86 4.87 15.59
CA ILE A 257 -24.28 4.72 14.18
C ILE A 257 -24.29 6.07 13.49
N GLY A 258 -24.74 7.14 14.18
CA GLY A 258 -24.73 8.49 13.65
C GLY A 258 -23.40 8.97 13.11
N ARG A 259 -22.26 8.47 13.67
CA ARG A 259 -20.92 8.77 13.16
C ARG A 259 -20.58 8.03 11.88
N LEU A 260 -21.10 6.81 11.69
CA LEU A 260 -20.89 6.00 10.50
C LEU A 260 -21.61 6.59 9.28
N LYS A 261 -22.69 7.33 9.52
CA LYS A 261 -23.56 7.95 8.49
C LYS A 261 -22.84 8.91 7.54
N ASN A 262 -21.65 9.40 7.90
CA ASN A 262 -20.86 10.30 7.06
C ASN A 262 -19.94 9.59 6.06
N SER A 263 -19.89 8.25 6.05
CA SER A 263 -18.98 7.48 5.20
C SER A 263 -19.70 6.78 4.05
N GLY A 264 -19.34 7.11 2.82
CA GLY A 264 -19.82 6.44 1.61
C GLY A 264 -19.07 5.14 1.26
N ARG A 265 -18.20 4.61 2.15
CA ARG A 265 -17.41 3.41 1.90
C ARG A 265 -18.30 2.17 1.78
N ILE A 266 -18.11 1.37 0.71
CA ILE A 266 -18.80 0.10 0.53
C ILE A 266 -18.18 -0.94 1.47
N VAL A 267 -19.00 -1.52 2.35
CA VAL A 267 -18.59 -2.54 3.34
C VAL A 267 -19.10 -3.93 3.00
N ILE A 268 -20.27 -4.03 2.35
CA ILE A 268 -20.88 -5.30 1.96
C ILE A 268 -21.33 -5.23 0.50
N ARG A 269 -21.20 -6.34 -0.20
CA ARG A 269 -21.78 -6.55 -1.53
C ARG A 269 -22.67 -7.77 -1.49
N LEU A 270 -23.85 -7.66 -2.07
CA LEU A 270 -24.87 -8.70 -2.02
C LEU A 270 -25.28 -9.12 -3.41
N LYS A 271 -25.53 -10.41 -3.60
CA LYS A 271 -26.16 -10.95 -4.81
C LYS A 271 -27.24 -11.96 -4.41
N PRO A 272 -28.52 -11.62 -4.54
CA PRO A 272 -29.60 -12.58 -4.38
C PRO A 272 -29.44 -13.72 -5.39
N LYS A 273 -29.49 -14.97 -4.90
CA LYS A 273 -29.44 -16.18 -5.74
C LYS A 273 -30.78 -16.87 -5.82
N ILE A 274 -31.50 -16.92 -4.71
CA ILE A 274 -32.86 -17.49 -4.61
C ILE A 274 -33.69 -16.55 -3.72
N GLY A 275 -34.86 -16.15 -4.19
CA GLY A 275 -35.70 -15.18 -3.51
C GLY A 275 -35.27 -13.74 -3.72
N GLY A 276 -35.94 -12.80 -3.03
CA GLY A 276 -35.59 -11.38 -3.02
C GLY A 276 -34.40 -11.05 -2.12
N ALA A 277 -33.90 -9.80 -2.22
CA ALA A 277 -32.92 -9.32 -1.26
C ALA A 277 -33.57 -9.17 0.13
N PRO A 278 -32.88 -9.50 1.24
CA PRO A 278 -33.37 -9.20 2.57
C PRO A 278 -33.38 -7.68 2.80
N THR A 279 -34.29 -7.20 3.66
CA THR A 279 -34.38 -5.76 3.99
C THR A 279 -33.21 -5.31 4.87
N TYR A 280 -32.83 -6.16 5.82
CA TYR A 280 -31.78 -5.89 6.80
C TYR A 280 -30.78 -7.02 6.85
N LEU A 281 -29.51 -6.65 7.16
CA LEU A 281 -28.47 -7.56 7.58
C LEU A 281 -28.12 -7.23 9.03
N ARG A 282 -28.40 -8.13 9.93
CA ARG A 282 -28.15 -7.97 11.35
C ARG A 282 -26.75 -8.44 11.74
N GLU A 283 -26.05 -7.65 12.52
CA GLU A 283 -24.76 -8.03 13.11
C GLU A 283 -24.91 -8.40 14.59
N ALA A 284 -25.65 -7.60 15.36
CA ALA A 284 -25.79 -7.82 16.80
C ALA A 284 -27.18 -7.46 17.31
N THR A 285 -27.55 -8.04 18.46
CA THR A 285 -28.71 -7.63 19.27
C THR A 285 -28.30 -7.35 20.71
N TYR A 286 -29.05 -6.43 21.34
CA TYR A 286 -28.80 -5.97 22.68
C TYR A 286 -30.09 -6.07 23.50
N ARG A 287 -29.93 -6.44 24.77
CA ARG A 287 -31.04 -6.76 25.66
C ARG A 287 -31.20 -5.77 26.80
N VAL A 288 -30.08 -5.25 27.32
CA VAL A 288 -30.07 -4.40 28.53
C VAL A 288 -29.70 -2.97 28.12
N PHE A 289 -30.61 -2.04 28.42
CA PHE A 289 -30.35 -0.60 28.23
C PHE A 289 -29.94 0.05 29.56
N ARG A 290 -28.84 0.75 29.54
CA ARG A 290 -28.40 1.67 30.61
C ARG A 290 -27.98 2.97 29.95
N SER A 291 -28.87 3.96 30.04
CA SER A 291 -28.72 5.23 29.31
C SER A 291 -27.29 5.80 29.43
N PRO A 292 -26.61 6.14 28.32
CA PRO A 292 -27.06 6.06 26.93
C PRO A 292 -26.64 4.78 26.18
N SER A 293 -26.31 3.69 26.87
CA SER A 293 -25.68 2.50 26.26
C SER A 293 -26.55 1.24 26.32
N TRP A 294 -26.45 0.44 25.26
CA TRP A 294 -27.03 -0.88 25.15
C TRP A 294 -25.97 -1.96 25.37
N PHE A 295 -26.33 -3.07 26.02
CA PHE A 295 -25.49 -4.24 26.27
C PHE A 295 -26.18 -5.51 25.77
N SER A 296 -25.39 -6.43 25.22
CA SER A 296 -25.88 -7.70 24.67
C SER A 296 -26.50 -8.58 25.76
N SER A 297 -26.00 -8.51 27.00
CA SER A 297 -26.51 -9.21 28.19
C SER A 297 -26.05 -8.49 29.45
N ALA A 298 -26.71 -8.81 30.58
CA ALA A 298 -26.25 -8.39 31.90
C ALA A 298 -24.94 -9.07 32.36
N ARG A 299 -24.57 -10.18 31.73
CA ARG A 299 -23.34 -10.93 31.96
C ARG A 299 -22.57 -11.09 30.63
N PRO A 300 -21.23 -11.31 30.64
CA PRO A 300 -20.49 -11.64 29.44
C PRO A 300 -21.16 -12.78 28.67
N VAL A 301 -21.24 -12.63 27.35
CA VAL A 301 -21.87 -13.63 26.46
C VAL A 301 -20.78 -14.51 25.89
N ASP A 302 -20.91 -15.82 26.15
CA ASP A 302 -19.97 -16.80 25.58
C ASP A 302 -20.38 -17.17 24.16
N PHE A 303 -19.43 -17.13 23.26
CA PHE A 303 -19.58 -17.65 21.91
C PHE A 303 -19.29 -19.14 21.87
N LYS A 304 -20.19 -19.90 21.25
CA LYS A 304 -20.07 -21.36 21.08
C LYS A 304 -19.71 -21.67 19.64
N ASP A 305 -18.88 -22.70 19.46
CA ASP A 305 -18.49 -23.16 18.13
C ASP A 305 -19.71 -23.69 17.36
N VAL A 306 -19.75 -23.40 16.06
CA VAL A 306 -20.79 -23.84 15.15
C VAL A 306 -20.39 -25.15 14.49
N ILE A 307 -21.37 -26.02 14.24
CA ILE A 307 -21.15 -27.28 13.52
C ILE A 307 -20.76 -26.96 12.06
N VAL A 308 -19.54 -27.34 11.70
CA VAL A 308 -19.07 -27.29 10.32
C VAL A 308 -19.18 -28.68 9.72
N LEU A 309 -19.83 -28.79 8.54
CA LEU A 309 -19.96 -30.07 7.86
C LEU A 309 -18.62 -30.56 7.30
N THR A 310 -18.55 -31.85 7.00
CA THR A 310 -17.33 -32.55 6.52
C THR A 310 -16.73 -31.96 5.24
N ASN A 311 -17.51 -31.19 4.46
CA ASN A 311 -16.98 -30.46 3.31
C ASN A 311 -16.13 -29.22 3.69
N GLY A 312 -16.09 -28.84 4.97
CA GLY A 312 -15.31 -27.69 5.47
C GLY A 312 -15.82 -26.32 5.02
N THR A 313 -16.85 -26.26 4.16
CA THR A 313 -17.34 -25.01 3.55
C THR A 313 -18.74 -24.60 3.98
N THR A 314 -19.40 -25.43 4.81
CA THR A 314 -20.77 -25.21 5.28
C THR A 314 -20.83 -25.17 6.78
N ALA A 315 -21.28 -24.02 7.35
CA ALA A 315 -21.55 -23.86 8.76
C ALA A 315 -23.06 -23.91 9.03
N VAL A 316 -23.51 -24.81 9.89
CA VAL A 316 -24.94 -25.00 10.23
C VAL A 316 -25.25 -24.22 11.49
N LEU A 317 -26.01 -23.11 11.36
CA LEU A 317 -26.42 -22.27 12.48
C LEU A 317 -27.65 -22.83 13.18
N LEU A 318 -28.61 -23.39 12.42
CA LEU A 318 -29.84 -24.01 12.92
C LEU A 318 -30.03 -25.36 12.24
N PRO A 319 -29.77 -26.47 12.94
CA PRO A 319 -30.03 -27.82 12.42
C PRO A 319 -31.51 -28.01 12.07
N GLY A 320 -31.79 -28.64 10.92
CA GLY A 320 -33.15 -28.98 10.48
C GLY A 320 -33.98 -27.80 9.94
N LYS A 321 -33.48 -26.57 9.92
CA LYS A 321 -34.22 -25.42 9.37
C LYS A 321 -34.30 -25.47 7.85
N THR A 322 -35.52 -25.29 7.32
CA THR A 322 -35.77 -25.09 5.89
C THR A 322 -35.53 -23.63 5.52
N ASN A 323 -34.70 -23.39 4.52
CA ASN A 323 -34.36 -22.06 4.05
C ASN A 323 -34.97 -21.84 2.67
N SER A 324 -35.76 -20.78 2.52
CA SER A 324 -36.45 -20.43 1.24
C SER A 324 -35.67 -19.41 0.42
N GLY A 325 -34.78 -18.65 1.02
CA GLY A 325 -33.95 -17.64 0.38
C GLY A 325 -32.46 -17.96 0.47
N ARG A 326 -31.70 -17.48 -0.55
CA ARG A 326 -30.25 -17.57 -0.57
C ARG A 326 -29.67 -16.27 -1.14
N VAL A 327 -28.73 -15.68 -0.43
CA VAL A 327 -28.02 -14.48 -0.85
C VAL A 327 -26.52 -14.66 -0.66
N GLU A 328 -25.72 -14.35 -1.70
CA GLU A 328 -24.27 -14.25 -1.59
C GLU A 328 -23.92 -12.94 -0.87
N VAL A 329 -23.22 -13.05 0.21
CA VAL A 329 -22.73 -11.94 1.03
C VAL A 329 -21.22 -11.87 0.92
N ALA A 330 -20.70 -10.74 0.49
CA ALA A 330 -19.27 -10.44 0.53
C ALA A 330 -19.03 -9.26 1.47
N CYS A 331 -18.41 -9.49 2.62
CA CYS A 331 -18.18 -8.49 3.65
C CYS A 331 -16.73 -8.48 4.11
N TYR A 332 -16.25 -7.30 4.55
CA TYR A 332 -14.94 -7.14 5.17
C TYR A 332 -15.06 -7.29 6.69
N ILE A 333 -14.18 -8.11 7.28
CA ILE A 333 -14.06 -8.27 8.73
C ILE A 333 -13.04 -7.24 9.21
N GLU A 334 -13.46 -6.24 9.99
CA GLU A 334 -12.64 -5.07 10.32
C GLU A 334 -11.88 -5.21 11.65
N GLY A 335 -12.37 -6.00 12.60
CA GLY A 335 -11.71 -6.25 13.88
C GLY A 335 -10.50 -7.16 13.74
N ARG A 336 -9.65 -7.20 14.75
CA ARG A 336 -8.50 -8.13 14.83
C ARG A 336 -8.49 -8.86 16.16
N ASN A 337 -8.17 -10.13 16.10
CA ASN A 337 -7.83 -10.91 17.27
C ASN A 337 -6.45 -10.44 17.78
N ARG A 338 -6.35 -10.17 19.10
CA ARG A 338 -5.11 -9.69 19.73
C ARG A 338 -4.03 -10.77 19.79
N ASP A 339 -4.44 -12.04 19.84
CA ASP A 339 -3.53 -13.15 20.09
C ASP A 339 -2.81 -13.63 18.83
N ASN A 340 -3.54 -13.71 17.69
CA ASN A 340 -3.00 -14.24 16.44
C ASN A 340 -2.96 -13.22 15.28
N GLY A 341 -3.52 -12.03 15.48
CA GLY A 341 -3.56 -10.97 14.46
C GLY A 341 -4.52 -11.22 13.29
N GLU A 342 -5.32 -12.29 13.33
CA GLU A 342 -6.35 -12.58 12.33
C GLU A 342 -7.51 -11.59 12.42
N ALA A 343 -8.23 -11.42 11.31
CA ALA A 343 -9.43 -10.59 11.31
C ALA A 343 -10.51 -11.27 12.14
N ARG A 344 -11.16 -10.50 13.02
CA ARG A 344 -12.23 -10.96 13.91
C ARG A 344 -13.39 -9.97 13.90
N GLY A 345 -14.61 -10.44 13.69
CA GLY A 345 -15.80 -9.58 13.68
C GLY A 345 -17.08 -10.34 13.46
N LEU A 346 -18.21 -9.64 13.58
CA LEU A 346 -19.53 -10.23 13.41
C LEU A 346 -19.93 -10.28 11.94
N PHE A 347 -20.55 -11.39 11.53
CA PHE A 347 -21.14 -11.51 10.19
C PHE A 347 -22.48 -10.78 10.11
N PRO A 348 -22.67 -9.93 9.09
CA PRO A 348 -23.95 -9.31 8.78
C PRO A 348 -24.85 -10.34 8.08
N LEU A 349 -25.87 -10.83 8.79
CA LEU A 349 -26.72 -11.92 8.32
C LEU A 349 -28.19 -11.49 8.21
N PRO A 350 -28.93 -12.01 7.22
CA PRO A 350 -30.39 -11.83 7.15
C PRO A 350 -31.08 -12.53 8.31
N THR A 351 -32.19 -11.95 8.77
CA THR A 351 -33.00 -12.57 9.84
C THR A 351 -33.47 -13.95 9.41
N GLY A 352 -33.39 -14.90 10.33
CA GLY A 352 -33.71 -16.29 10.05
C GLY A 352 -32.66 -17.03 9.21
N CYS A 353 -31.41 -16.61 9.21
CA CYS A 353 -30.32 -17.37 8.61
C CYS A 353 -30.12 -18.69 9.35
N GLY A 354 -30.25 -19.81 8.65
CA GLY A 354 -30.09 -21.15 9.20
C GLY A 354 -28.77 -21.82 8.85
N ARG A 355 -28.13 -21.38 7.75
CA ARG A 355 -26.92 -22.02 7.24
C ARG A 355 -26.07 -21.06 6.42
N LEU A 356 -24.75 -21.17 6.53
CA LEU A 356 -23.78 -20.48 5.69
C LEU A 356 -23.13 -21.51 4.78
N GLU A 357 -23.17 -21.30 3.47
CA GLU A 357 -22.57 -22.18 2.47
C GLU A 357 -21.45 -21.46 1.70
N ASN A 358 -20.60 -22.24 1.07
CA ASN A 358 -19.47 -21.72 0.28
C ASN A 358 -18.50 -20.82 1.07
N LEU A 359 -18.41 -21.03 2.40
CA LEU A 359 -17.31 -20.46 3.17
C LEU A 359 -15.98 -21.03 2.66
N PRO A 360 -14.90 -20.24 2.61
CA PRO A 360 -13.58 -20.77 2.27
C PRO A 360 -13.19 -21.92 3.19
N ALA A 361 -12.80 -23.06 2.63
CA ALA A 361 -12.54 -24.32 3.35
C ALA A 361 -11.42 -24.24 4.40
N PHE A 362 -10.54 -23.26 4.30
CA PHE A 362 -9.44 -23.07 5.23
C PHE A 362 -9.41 -21.61 5.70
N GLY A 363 -9.46 -21.42 7.01
CA GLY A 363 -9.16 -20.13 7.63
C GLY A 363 -10.30 -19.40 8.31
N PHE A 364 -11.54 -19.93 8.36
CA PHE A 364 -12.60 -19.34 9.18
C PHE A 364 -13.00 -20.24 10.34
N THR A 365 -12.98 -19.69 11.55
CA THR A 365 -13.74 -20.21 12.68
C THR A 365 -15.01 -19.40 12.82
N VAL A 366 -16.14 -20.08 13.02
CA VAL A 366 -17.47 -19.46 13.15
C VAL A 366 -18.05 -19.85 14.50
N LYS A 367 -18.49 -18.87 15.28
CA LYS A 367 -19.09 -19.05 16.60
C LYS A 367 -20.40 -18.28 16.69
N THR A 368 -21.35 -18.78 17.45
CA THR A 368 -22.63 -18.11 17.71
C THR A 368 -22.83 -17.85 19.20
N ASN A 369 -23.61 -16.82 19.49
CA ASN A 369 -24.08 -16.57 20.85
C ASN A 369 -25.62 -16.62 20.95
N ASN A 370 -26.14 -16.61 22.17
CA ASN A 370 -27.58 -16.66 22.45
C ASN A 370 -28.31 -15.34 22.11
N ALA A 371 -27.58 -14.30 21.74
CA ALA A 371 -28.14 -13.02 21.30
C ALA A 371 -28.23 -12.92 19.76
N GLY A 372 -28.06 -14.04 19.04
CA GLY A 372 -28.20 -14.10 17.58
C GLY A 372 -27.05 -13.48 16.80
N ALA A 373 -25.90 -13.24 17.40
CA ALA A 373 -24.69 -12.79 16.73
C ALA A 373 -23.84 -13.98 16.27
N VAL A 374 -23.24 -13.85 15.09
CA VAL A 374 -22.31 -14.83 14.51
C VAL A 374 -20.93 -14.19 14.37
N LEU A 375 -20.01 -14.66 15.19
CA LEU A 375 -18.61 -14.22 15.20
C LEU A 375 -17.81 -15.05 14.22
N ALA A 376 -17.01 -14.38 13.40
CA ALA A 376 -16.07 -15.01 12.50
C ALA A 376 -14.64 -14.55 12.77
N GLU A 377 -13.70 -15.48 12.76
CA GLU A 377 -12.28 -15.23 12.80
C GLU A 377 -11.63 -15.85 11.56
N GLY A 378 -10.78 -15.08 10.85
CA GLY A 378 -10.14 -15.58 9.64
C GLY A 378 -9.62 -14.48 8.71
N PRO A 379 -9.60 -14.72 7.37
CA PRO A 379 -9.22 -13.73 6.39
C PRO A 379 -10.08 -12.47 6.45
N GLY A 380 -9.49 -11.32 6.12
CA GLY A 380 -10.19 -10.02 6.20
C GLY A 380 -11.36 -9.83 5.23
N LEU A 381 -11.53 -10.68 4.19
CA LEU A 381 -12.71 -10.71 3.32
C LEU A 381 -13.39 -12.07 3.45
N ALA A 382 -14.68 -12.07 3.80
CA ALA A 382 -15.52 -13.24 3.79
C ALA A 382 -16.52 -13.17 2.63
N ILE A 383 -16.62 -14.23 1.84
CA ILE A 383 -17.64 -14.42 0.81
C ILE A 383 -18.30 -15.75 1.08
N PHE A 384 -19.62 -15.73 1.27
CA PHE A 384 -20.41 -16.91 1.57
C PHE A 384 -21.85 -16.74 1.10
N ASP A 385 -22.57 -17.84 0.99
CA ASP A 385 -23.99 -17.84 0.74
C ASP A 385 -24.74 -17.95 2.07
N ALA A 386 -25.50 -16.94 2.45
CA ALA A 386 -26.41 -16.99 3.57
C ALA A 386 -27.75 -17.62 3.12
N CYS A 387 -28.09 -18.77 3.68
CA CYS A 387 -29.37 -19.44 3.46
C CYS A 387 -30.31 -19.06 4.60
N TYR A 388 -31.44 -18.41 4.29
CA TYR A 388 -32.36 -17.85 5.27
C TYR A 388 -33.82 -18.12 4.92
N GLY A 389 -34.71 -17.87 5.85
CA GLY A 389 -36.14 -18.03 5.63
C GLY A 389 -36.95 -17.71 6.90
N PRO A 390 -38.29 -17.67 6.80
CA PRO A 390 -39.13 -17.41 7.95
C PRO A 390 -39.00 -18.50 9.04
N GLY A 391 -39.49 -18.21 10.23
CA GLY A 391 -39.51 -19.13 11.36
C GLY A 391 -38.32 -18.97 12.31
N ALA A 392 -37.82 -20.07 12.87
CA ALA A 392 -36.83 -20.08 13.94
C ALA A 392 -35.58 -19.25 13.60
N THR A 393 -35.07 -18.52 14.59
CA THR A 393 -33.81 -17.76 14.54
C THR A 393 -32.81 -18.35 15.55
N ILE A 394 -31.52 -17.99 15.39
CA ILE A 394 -30.48 -18.39 16.34
C ILE A 394 -30.59 -17.67 17.69
N ASP A 395 -31.52 -16.74 17.82
CA ASP A 395 -31.75 -16.00 19.04
C ASP A 395 -32.42 -16.92 20.09
N SER A 396 -32.02 -16.78 21.35
CA SER A 396 -32.69 -17.44 22.46
C SER A 396 -34.14 -16.96 22.62
N MET A 397 -34.98 -17.80 23.25
CA MET A 397 -36.30 -17.39 23.69
C MET A 397 -36.23 -16.13 24.57
N PRO A 398 -37.32 -15.37 24.69
CA PRO A 398 -37.38 -14.21 25.56
C PRO A 398 -37.03 -14.53 27.01
N ASP A 399 -36.23 -13.65 27.61
CA ASP A 399 -35.96 -13.58 29.03
C ASP A 399 -36.63 -12.31 29.57
N THR A 400 -37.74 -12.44 30.28
CA THR A 400 -38.52 -11.29 30.77
C THR A 400 -37.70 -10.36 31.65
N ASN A 401 -36.72 -10.86 32.38
CA ASN A 401 -35.84 -10.03 33.20
C ASN A 401 -34.93 -9.11 32.40
N GLN A 402 -34.63 -9.46 31.18
CA GLN A 402 -33.76 -8.65 30.29
C GLN A 402 -34.54 -8.03 29.13
N ASP A 403 -35.42 -8.82 28.47
CA ASP A 403 -36.10 -8.41 27.23
C ASP A 403 -37.36 -7.54 27.51
N CYS A 404 -37.81 -7.42 28.81
CA CYS A 404 -38.84 -6.49 29.27
C CYS A 404 -38.32 -5.45 30.29
N SER A 405 -37.00 -5.41 30.56
CA SER A 405 -36.45 -4.46 31.53
C SER A 405 -36.43 -3.03 31.02
N ILE A 406 -36.78 -2.07 31.89
CA ILE A 406 -36.79 -0.64 31.63
C ILE A 406 -35.95 0.06 32.67
N PRO A 407 -35.03 0.96 32.28
CA PRO A 407 -34.29 1.77 33.25
C PRO A 407 -35.20 2.75 33.96
N PRO A 408 -35.09 2.92 35.30
CA PRO A 408 -35.94 3.86 36.03
C PRO A 408 -35.86 5.31 35.53
N ALA A 409 -34.72 5.72 35.00
CA ALA A 409 -34.51 7.07 34.47
C ALA A 409 -35.39 7.40 33.25
N GLU A 410 -35.87 6.40 32.53
CA GLU A 410 -36.68 6.58 31.32
C GLU A 410 -38.19 6.41 31.62
N ASP A 411 -38.56 5.93 32.77
CA ASP A 411 -39.94 5.49 33.10
C ASP A 411 -40.92 6.65 32.95
N PHE A 412 -40.61 7.85 33.46
CA PHE A 412 -41.48 9.02 33.37
C PHE A 412 -41.83 9.38 31.93
N ALA A 413 -40.83 9.45 31.05
CA ALA A 413 -41.05 9.85 29.66
C ALA A 413 -41.85 8.78 28.89
N LEU A 414 -41.59 7.50 29.18
CA LEU A 414 -42.32 6.40 28.56
C LEU A 414 -43.80 6.37 29.02
N ASP A 415 -44.07 6.56 30.33
CA ASP A 415 -45.44 6.61 30.84
C ASP A 415 -46.24 7.74 30.22
N GLN A 416 -45.64 8.90 30.02
CA GLN A 416 -46.28 10.04 29.38
C GLN A 416 -46.68 9.69 27.94
N VAL A 417 -45.78 9.08 27.14
CA VAL A 417 -46.07 8.66 25.75
C VAL A 417 -47.10 7.53 25.72
N VAL A 418 -46.99 6.53 26.60
CA VAL A 418 -47.99 5.41 26.69
C VAL A 418 -49.37 5.97 27.01
N SER A 419 -49.49 6.97 27.87
CA SER A 419 -50.74 7.63 28.20
C SER A 419 -51.27 8.49 27.06
N GLU A 420 -50.42 9.30 26.38
CA GLU A 420 -50.74 10.10 25.22
C GLU A 420 -51.33 9.22 24.09
N LEU A 421 -50.74 8.06 23.84
CA LEU A 421 -51.12 7.15 22.77
C LEU A 421 -52.21 6.11 23.18
N GLN A 422 -52.64 6.12 24.44
CA GLN A 422 -53.60 5.17 25.00
C GLN A 422 -53.25 3.72 24.70
N LEU A 423 -52.00 3.34 24.92
CA LEU A 423 -51.46 2.02 24.55
C LEU A 423 -51.88 0.89 25.51
N LYS A 424 -52.29 1.22 26.74
CA LYS A 424 -52.72 0.22 27.72
C LYS A 424 -53.92 -0.56 27.23
N GLY A 425 -53.85 -1.91 27.29
CA GLY A 425 -54.91 -2.81 26.86
C GLY A 425 -54.98 -3.06 25.35
N LYS A 426 -54.09 -2.48 24.55
CA LYS A 426 -54.02 -2.78 23.11
C LYS A 426 -53.31 -4.08 22.85
N SER A 427 -53.70 -4.79 21.78
CA SER A 427 -52.96 -5.95 21.32
C SER A 427 -51.56 -5.59 20.83
N PRO A 428 -50.60 -6.52 20.82
CA PRO A 428 -49.23 -6.22 20.35
C PRO A 428 -49.21 -5.64 18.94
N ALA A 429 -50.03 -6.13 18.01
CA ALA A 429 -50.09 -5.63 16.65
C ALA A 429 -50.67 -4.20 16.59
N GLN A 430 -51.71 -3.90 17.38
CA GLN A 430 -52.27 -2.53 17.48
C GLN A 430 -51.26 -1.56 18.10
N ALA A 431 -50.54 -1.99 19.17
CA ALA A 431 -49.51 -1.16 19.77
C ALA A 431 -48.40 -0.81 18.78
N GLN A 432 -47.92 -1.79 18.03
CA GLN A 432 -46.93 -1.57 16.97
C GLN A 432 -47.42 -0.57 15.92
N GLN A 433 -48.64 -0.73 15.43
CA GLN A 433 -49.24 0.16 14.44
C GLN A 433 -49.33 1.61 14.96
N ILE A 434 -49.80 1.80 16.21
CA ILE A 434 -49.98 3.13 16.82
C ILE A 434 -48.58 3.78 17.05
N ILE A 435 -47.61 3.03 17.56
CA ILE A 435 -46.25 3.52 17.78
C ILE A 435 -45.59 3.91 16.45
N ASN A 436 -45.78 3.10 15.40
CA ASN A 436 -45.25 3.43 14.08
C ASN A 436 -45.86 4.74 13.55
N GLY A 437 -47.20 4.88 13.59
CA GLY A 437 -47.91 6.11 13.18
C GLY A 437 -47.38 7.33 13.96
N PHE A 438 -47.24 7.20 15.28
CA PHE A 438 -46.72 8.27 16.13
C PHE A 438 -45.33 8.79 15.69
N PHE A 439 -44.41 7.89 15.34
CA PHE A 439 -43.08 8.28 14.88
C PHE A 439 -43.12 8.80 13.44
N GLN A 440 -43.91 8.23 12.54
CA GLN A 440 -44.06 8.70 11.16
C GLN A 440 -44.64 10.12 11.10
N ASP A 441 -45.66 10.43 11.94
CA ASP A 441 -46.42 11.68 11.85
C ASP A 441 -45.82 12.82 12.65
N LYS A 442 -45.21 12.52 13.82
CA LYS A 442 -44.78 13.57 14.78
C LYS A 442 -43.29 13.75 14.87
N PHE A 443 -42.49 12.90 14.22
CA PHE A 443 -41.03 12.94 14.35
C PHE A 443 -40.33 13.13 13.00
N SER A 444 -39.17 13.77 13.03
CA SER A 444 -38.33 13.97 11.87
C SER A 444 -37.00 13.22 11.99
N TYR A 445 -36.52 12.68 10.86
CA TYR A 445 -35.20 12.07 10.82
C TYR A 445 -34.10 13.12 10.71
N SER A 446 -33.10 13.06 11.60
CA SER A 446 -31.93 13.94 11.58
C SER A 446 -30.70 13.25 12.15
N THR A 447 -29.61 13.29 11.40
CA THR A 447 -28.31 12.82 11.90
C THR A 447 -27.57 13.90 12.70
N TRP A 448 -28.02 15.16 12.63
CA TRP A 448 -27.44 16.22 13.41
C TRP A 448 -28.14 16.31 14.76
N GLN A 449 -27.37 16.11 15.81
CA GLN A 449 -27.79 16.35 17.19
C GLN A 449 -26.99 17.53 17.74
N GLY A 450 -27.65 18.64 18.01
CA GLY A 450 -27.01 19.75 18.73
C GLY A 450 -26.37 19.25 20.02
N ARG A 451 -25.26 19.85 20.46
CA ARG A 451 -24.60 19.46 21.71
C ARG A 451 -25.63 19.53 22.84
N PRO A 452 -25.96 18.41 23.48
CA PRO A 452 -26.98 18.40 24.51
C PRO A 452 -26.43 19.08 25.75
N ARG A 453 -26.89 20.30 26.03
CA ARG A 453 -26.92 20.76 27.41
C ARG A 453 -28.19 20.17 28.00
N LEU A 454 -28.08 19.12 28.80
CA LEU A 454 -29.19 18.56 29.55
C LEU A 454 -29.59 19.69 30.54
N SER A 455 -30.85 20.08 30.46
CA SER A 455 -31.35 21.25 31.20
C SER A 455 -31.80 20.90 32.61
N GLY A 456 -31.89 19.59 32.94
CA GLY A 456 -32.33 19.12 34.25
C GLY A 456 -31.59 17.84 34.70
N PRO A 457 -31.53 17.59 36.02
CA PRO A 457 -30.83 16.45 36.58
C PRO A 457 -31.42 15.08 36.17
N ASN A 458 -32.66 15.01 35.74
CA ASN A 458 -33.38 13.80 35.34
C ASN A 458 -33.63 13.69 33.83
N GLU A 459 -33.07 14.61 33.02
CA GLU A 459 -33.26 14.60 31.57
C GLU A 459 -32.25 13.64 30.91
N THR A 460 -32.77 12.62 30.24
CA THR A 460 -31.95 11.69 29.44
C THR A 460 -31.97 12.09 27.97
N PRO A 461 -30.99 11.61 27.15
CA PRO A 461 -31.07 11.82 25.71
C PRO A 461 -32.34 11.28 25.08
N LEU A 462 -32.88 10.19 25.58
CA LEU A 462 -34.11 9.56 25.07
C LEU A 462 -35.36 10.33 25.50
N SER A 463 -35.47 10.77 26.78
CA SER A 463 -36.59 11.56 27.25
C SER A 463 -36.70 12.87 26.47
N ARG A 464 -35.58 13.52 26.18
CA ARG A 464 -35.52 14.72 25.34
C ARG A 464 -36.01 14.44 23.93
N PHE A 465 -35.58 13.31 23.30
CA PHE A 465 -36.02 12.90 21.98
C PHE A 465 -37.56 12.74 21.96
N LEU A 466 -38.12 12.02 22.91
CA LEU A 466 -39.56 11.73 22.98
C LEU A 466 -40.41 12.96 23.23
N LEU A 467 -40.02 13.81 24.19
CA LEU A 467 -40.88 14.86 24.71
C LEU A 467 -40.61 16.26 24.13
N SER A 468 -39.36 16.54 23.73
CA SER A 468 -38.94 17.89 23.35
C SER A 468 -38.51 18.02 21.89
N THR A 469 -37.45 17.33 21.47
CA THR A 469 -36.83 17.57 20.15
C THR A 469 -37.60 16.94 19.00
N ARG A 470 -38.23 15.80 19.22
CA ARG A 470 -38.94 14.99 18.19
C ARG A 470 -38.13 14.81 16.91
N SER A 471 -36.81 14.82 17.02
CA SER A 471 -35.88 14.71 15.90
C SER A 471 -34.66 13.89 16.31
N GLY A 472 -34.31 12.89 15.49
CA GLY A 472 -33.19 11.99 15.81
C GLY A 472 -32.88 11.06 14.66
N HIS A 473 -31.89 10.18 14.85
CA HIS A 473 -31.53 9.13 13.89
C HIS A 473 -32.05 7.76 14.38
N CYS A 474 -31.89 6.71 13.56
CA CYS A 474 -32.44 5.38 13.78
C CYS A 474 -32.24 4.82 15.19
N GLU A 475 -31.11 5.10 15.85
CA GLU A 475 -30.85 4.61 17.22
C GLU A 475 -31.84 5.14 18.24
N TYR A 476 -32.33 6.39 18.11
CA TYR A 476 -33.35 6.97 18.99
C TYR A 476 -34.71 6.34 18.75
N PHE A 477 -35.11 6.20 17.48
CA PHE A 477 -36.36 5.55 17.10
C PHE A 477 -36.41 4.10 17.59
N ALA A 478 -35.35 3.33 17.31
CA ALA A 478 -35.27 1.94 17.72
C ALA A 478 -35.29 1.80 19.26
N THR A 479 -34.50 2.62 19.99
CA THR A 479 -34.47 2.60 21.45
C THR A 479 -35.81 2.96 22.04
N ALA A 480 -36.46 4.02 21.56
CA ALA A 480 -37.79 4.43 22.02
C ALA A 480 -38.83 3.34 21.77
N THR A 481 -38.83 2.75 20.57
CA THR A 481 -39.74 1.65 20.22
C THR A 481 -39.56 0.45 21.12
N VAL A 482 -38.30 0.02 21.36
CA VAL A 482 -38.00 -1.10 22.25
C VAL A 482 -38.56 -0.83 23.65
N LEU A 483 -38.31 0.33 24.24
CA LEU A 483 -38.73 0.64 25.61
C LEU A 483 -40.24 0.87 25.72
N LEU A 484 -40.88 1.48 24.72
CA LEU A 484 -42.37 1.63 24.69
C LEU A 484 -43.06 0.26 24.64
N LEU A 485 -42.59 -0.67 23.81
CA LEU A 485 -43.15 -2.01 23.76
C LEU A 485 -42.90 -2.81 25.04
N ARG A 486 -41.75 -2.64 25.68
CA ARG A 486 -41.45 -3.25 26.99
C ARG A 486 -42.35 -2.73 28.09
N LYS A 487 -42.79 -1.46 28.01
CA LYS A 487 -43.76 -0.88 28.95
C LYS A 487 -45.15 -1.54 28.86
N LEU A 488 -45.37 -2.28 27.76
CA LEU A 488 -46.59 -3.08 27.51
C LEU A 488 -46.34 -4.58 27.74
N ASP A 489 -45.26 -4.97 28.41
CA ASP A 489 -44.86 -6.36 28.66
C ASP A 489 -44.69 -7.20 27.36
N ILE A 490 -44.31 -6.51 26.25
CA ILE A 490 -43.97 -7.17 24.99
C ILE A 490 -42.45 -7.31 24.93
N PRO A 491 -41.92 -8.57 24.92
CA PRO A 491 -40.48 -8.79 24.85
C PRO A 491 -39.90 -8.23 23.57
N THR A 492 -38.87 -7.40 23.72
CA THR A 492 -38.22 -6.71 22.58
C THR A 492 -36.72 -6.59 22.76
N ARG A 493 -35.98 -6.56 21.65
CA ARG A 493 -34.52 -6.39 21.60
C ARG A 493 -34.16 -5.26 20.66
N TYR A 494 -33.07 -4.60 20.96
CA TYR A 494 -32.47 -3.60 20.11
C TYR A 494 -31.51 -4.28 19.14
N ALA A 495 -31.72 -4.14 17.83
CA ALA A 495 -30.89 -4.75 16.79
C ALA A 495 -30.08 -3.68 16.05
N VAL A 496 -28.88 -4.04 15.63
CA VAL A 496 -28.00 -3.23 14.80
C VAL A 496 -27.44 -4.04 13.64
N GLY A 497 -27.18 -3.35 12.54
CA GLY A 497 -26.63 -3.92 11.32
C GLY A 497 -26.71 -2.93 10.17
N TYR A 498 -27.19 -3.37 9.03
CA TYR A 498 -27.26 -2.55 7.81
C TYR A 498 -28.63 -2.72 7.12
N ALA A 499 -29.14 -1.64 6.57
CA ALA A 499 -30.29 -1.66 5.67
C ALA A 499 -29.83 -1.81 4.21
N ILE A 500 -30.61 -2.54 3.40
CA ILE A 500 -30.28 -2.83 2.00
C ILE A 500 -31.23 -2.06 1.10
N HIS A 501 -30.73 -1.09 0.34
CA HIS A 501 -31.57 -0.28 -0.59
C HIS A 501 -30.82 0.12 -1.87
N GLU A 502 -29.48 0.18 -1.89
CA GLU A 502 -28.72 0.64 -3.06
C GLU A 502 -28.47 -0.50 -4.04
N VAL A 503 -29.12 -0.46 -5.21
CA VAL A 503 -28.94 -1.44 -6.29
C VAL A 503 -27.66 -1.15 -7.06
N SER A 504 -26.86 -2.16 -7.34
CA SER A 504 -25.63 -2.07 -8.12
C SER A 504 -25.48 -3.26 -9.08
N GLY A 505 -25.78 -3.03 -10.36
CA GLY A 505 -25.79 -4.07 -11.38
C GLY A 505 -26.84 -5.16 -11.10
N LYS A 506 -26.41 -6.42 -10.96
CA LYS A 506 -27.27 -7.56 -10.63
C LYS A 506 -27.37 -7.85 -9.12
N GLY A 507 -26.97 -6.92 -8.27
CA GLY A 507 -26.96 -7.09 -6.82
C GLY A 507 -27.15 -5.77 -6.08
N TYR A 508 -26.69 -5.74 -4.84
CA TYR A 508 -26.77 -4.57 -3.97
C TYR A 508 -25.39 -4.25 -3.39
N VAL A 509 -25.18 -2.98 -3.13
CA VAL A 509 -24.04 -2.51 -2.33
C VAL A 509 -24.56 -1.90 -1.05
N VAL A 510 -23.87 -2.15 0.05
CA VAL A 510 -24.18 -1.61 1.36
C VAL A 510 -22.97 -0.78 1.80
N ARG A 511 -23.24 0.44 2.16
CA ARG A 511 -22.21 1.40 2.58
C ARG A 511 -22.16 1.52 4.10
N LEU A 512 -21.11 2.05 4.61
CA LEU A 512 -21.00 2.29 6.05
C LEU A 512 -22.10 3.24 6.55
N ARG A 513 -22.56 4.18 5.72
CA ARG A 513 -23.69 5.07 6.02
C ARG A 513 -25.02 4.33 6.14
N ASP A 514 -25.18 3.16 5.51
CA ASP A 514 -26.39 2.35 5.57
C ASP A 514 -26.49 1.55 6.88
N ALA A 515 -25.54 1.76 7.82
CA ALA A 515 -25.62 1.24 9.16
C ALA A 515 -26.92 1.69 9.81
N HIS A 516 -27.67 0.73 10.39
CA HIS A 516 -29.04 0.94 10.84
C HIS A 516 -29.31 0.24 12.16
N ALA A 517 -30.26 0.79 12.93
CA ALA A 517 -30.78 0.20 14.14
C ALA A 517 -32.30 0.08 14.06
N TRP A 518 -32.81 -1.05 14.55
CA TRP A 518 -34.24 -1.34 14.57
C TRP A 518 -34.60 -2.18 15.81
N CYS A 519 -35.86 -2.58 15.93
CA CYS A 519 -36.38 -3.37 17.01
C CYS A 519 -36.65 -4.80 16.56
N LEU A 520 -36.34 -5.79 17.39
CA LEU A 520 -36.87 -7.14 17.28
C LEU A 520 -38.00 -7.31 18.29
N VAL A 521 -39.16 -7.76 17.81
CA VAL A 521 -40.34 -8.00 18.63
C VAL A 521 -40.62 -9.49 18.67
N TRP A 522 -40.91 -10.01 19.84
CA TRP A 522 -41.29 -11.41 20.00
C TRP A 522 -42.77 -11.62 19.63
N ASP A 523 -43.00 -12.43 18.62
CA ASP A 523 -44.34 -12.91 18.29
C ASP A 523 -44.64 -14.20 19.06
N ARG A 524 -45.65 -14.13 19.93
CA ARG A 524 -46.07 -15.28 20.76
C ARG A 524 -46.76 -16.39 19.95
N GLN A 525 -47.37 -16.04 18.79
CA GLN A 525 -48.07 -17.02 17.96
C GLN A 525 -47.06 -17.89 17.17
N THR A 526 -46.17 -17.25 16.48
CA THR A 526 -45.14 -17.95 15.69
C THR A 526 -43.94 -18.39 16.49
N ARG A 527 -43.81 -17.91 17.72
CA ARG A 527 -42.65 -18.14 18.63
C ARG A 527 -41.32 -17.74 17.95
N THR A 528 -41.34 -16.60 17.28
CA THR A 528 -40.17 -16.07 16.54
C THR A 528 -39.93 -14.60 16.82
N TRP A 529 -38.69 -14.18 16.66
CA TRP A 529 -38.31 -12.77 16.65
C TRP A 529 -38.58 -12.17 15.26
N GLN A 530 -39.29 -11.06 15.20
CA GLN A 530 -39.64 -10.35 13.98
C GLN A 530 -39.01 -8.96 13.96
N ASP A 531 -38.52 -8.54 12.78
CA ASP A 531 -37.96 -7.19 12.60
C ASP A 531 -39.13 -6.16 12.59
N PHE A 532 -38.96 -5.08 13.34
CA PHE A 532 -39.91 -3.97 13.40
C PHE A 532 -39.13 -2.66 13.45
N ASP A 533 -39.34 -1.80 12.45
CA ASP A 533 -38.66 -0.51 12.31
C ASP A 533 -39.67 0.61 12.22
N THR A 534 -39.51 1.60 13.10
CA THR A 534 -40.34 2.81 13.18
C THR A 534 -39.59 4.05 12.67
N THR A 535 -38.40 3.89 12.13
CA THR A 535 -37.65 5.02 11.56
C THR A 535 -38.38 5.56 10.33
N PRO A 536 -38.66 6.89 10.26
CA PRO A 536 -39.32 7.47 9.10
C PRO A 536 -38.60 7.16 7.79
N ALA A 537 -39.33 6.71 6.74
CA ALA A 537 -38.74 6.28 5.47
C ALA A 537 -37.92 7.37 4.74
N SER A 538 -38.09 8.63 5.11
CA SER A 538 -37.31 9.77 4.59
C SER A 538 -35.81 9.67 4.88
N TRP A 539 -35.39 8.82 5.84
CA TRP A 539 -33.99 8.67 6.22
C TRP A 539 -33.05 8.29 5.05
N VAL A 540 -33.53 7.43 4.15
CA VAL A 540 -32.76 7.00 2.98
C VAL A 540 -32.43 8.19 2.06
N ASN A 541 -33.42 9.07 1.83
CA ASN A 541 -33.23 10.24 1.00
C ASN A 541 -32.32 11.29 1.66
N GLU A 542 -32.47 11.51 2.97
CA GLU A 542 -31.64 12.46 3.73
C GLU A 542 -30.17 12.04 3.74
N GLU A 543 -29.88 10.76 3.85
CA GLU A 543 -28.51 10.24 3.83
C GLU A 543 -27.91 10.21 2.42
N SER A 544 -28.71 9.94 1.39
CA SER A 544 -28.25 9.95 0.00
C SER A 544 -27.86 11.34 -0.50
N LYS A 545 -28.52 12.41 -0.04
CA LYS A 545 -28.18 13.81 -0.38
C LYS A 545 -26.76 14.20 0.02
N ARG A 546 -26.14 13.50 0.95
CA ARG A 546 -24.77 13.75 1.45
C ARG A 546 -23.68 13.04 0.66
N ALA A 547 -24.03 12.41 -0.47
CA ALA A 547 -23.08 11.72 -1.32
C ALA A 547 -22.02 12.67 -1.90
N SER A 548 -20.76 12.33 -1.77
CA SER A 548 -19.66 13.11 -2.34
C SER A 548 -19.70 13.08 -3.88
N PRO A 549 -19.40 14.21 -4.59
CA PRO A 549 -19.25 14.22 -6.05
C PRO A 549 -18.24 13.19 -6.58
N TRP A 550 -17.26 12.84 -5.76
CA TRP A 550 -16.21 11.87 -6.07
C TRP A 550 -16.60 10.41 -5.79
N GLN A 551 -17.84 10.14 -5.38
CA GLN A 551 -18.30 8.80 -5.01
C GLN A 551 -18.11 7.79 -6.15
N ARG A 552 -18.40 8.16 -7.40
CA ARG A 552 -18.22 7.26 -8.56
C ARG A 552 -16.77 6.81 -8.75
N LEU A 553 -15.81 7.71 -8.54
CA LEU A 553 -14.39 7.39 -8.63
C LEU A 553 -13.95 6.48 -7.47
N SER A 554 -14.44 6.78 -6.27
CA SER A 554 -14.22 5.93 -5.09
C SER A 554 -14.79 4.53 -5.27
N ASP A 555 -15.98 4.41 -5.90
CA ASP A 555 -16.63 3.13 -6.17
C ASP A 555 -15.84 2.29 -7.19
N LEU A 556 -15.23 2.93 -8.21
CA LEU A 556 -14.34 2.25 -9.14
C LEU A 556 -13.12 1.67 -8.42
N PHE A 557 -12.47 2.47 -7.56
CA PHE A 557 -11.33 1.97 -6.76
C PHE A 557 -11.75 0.89 -5.76
N SER A 558 -12.93 1.03 -5.14
CA SER A 558 -13.50 0.00 -4.26
C SER A 558 -13.77 -1.30 -5.03
N TRP A 559 -14.24 -1.21 -6.27
CA TRP A 559 -14.46 -2.38 -7.12
C TRP A 559 -13.13 -3.05 -7.51
N LEU A 560 -12.14 -2.28 -7.94
CA LEU A 560 -10.79 -2.80 -8.24
C LEU A 560 -10.16 -3.47 -7.01
N GLY A 561 -10.26 -2.81 -5.85
CA GLY A 561 -9.79 -3.37 -4.57
C GLY A 561 -10.53 -4.67 -4.20
N PHE A 562 -11.82 -4.75 -4.44
CA PHE A 562 -12.61 -5.96 -4.20
C PHE A 562 -12.21 -7.12 -5.12
N GLN A 563 -12.02 -6.88 -6.42
CA GLN A 563 -11.55 -7.90 -7.36
C GLN A 563 -10.17 -8.40 -6.96
N PHE A 564 -9.31 -7.47 -6.53
CA PHE A 564 -7.99 -7.83 -6.05
C PHE A 564 -8.03 -8.63 -4.73
N SER A 565 -8.92 -8.28 -3.81
CA SER A 565 -9.12 -9.00 -2.55
C SER A 565 -9.62 -10.44 -2.80
N LYS A 566 -10.52 -10.64 -3.77
CA LYS A 566 -10.94 -11.98 -4.22
C LYS A 566 -9.76 -12.81 -4.71
N PHE A 567 -8.90 -12.20 -5.51
CA PHE A 567 -7.68 -12.81 -6.00
C PHE A 567 -6.73 -13.22 -4.86
N ARG A 568 -6.54 -12.32 -3.90
CA ARG A 568 -5.63 -12.53 -2.78
C ARG A 568 -6.02 -13.68 -1.87
N TRP A 569 -7.29 -13.76 -1.47
CA TRP A 569 -7.76 -14.75 -0.51
C TRP A 569 -8.23 -16.06 -1.14
N GLY A 570 -7.81 -16.35 -2.38
CA GLY A 570 -7.99 -17.66 -3.01
C GLY A 570 -9.42 -17.99 -3.41
N GLN A 571 -10.30 -16.98 -3.43
CA GLN A 571 -11.71 -17.15 -3.84
C GLN A 571 -11.90 -17.07 -5.37
N THR A 572 -10.81 -16.98 -6.11
CA THR A 572 -10.79 -17.15 -7.56
C THR A 572 -9.66 -18.09 -7.91
N HIS A 573 -9.89 -19.05 -8.82
CA HIS A 573 -8.85 -19.89 -9.43
C HIS A 573 -7.80 -19.06 -10.19
N LEU A 574 -8.01 -17.75 -10.30
CA LEU A 574 -7.09 -16.79 -10.92
C LEU A 574 -5.83 -16.49 -10.09
N ARG A 575 -5.73 -16.97 -8.84
CA ARG A 575 -4.55 -16.72 -7.99
C ARG A 575 -3.25 -17.30 -8.57
N GLU A 576 -3.38 -18.36 -9.35
CA GLU A 576 -2.24 -19.02 -9.98
C GLU A 576 -1.82 -18.32 -11.27
N TYR A 577 -2.75 -17.69 -12.01
CA TYR A 577 -2.48 -17.09 -13.31
C TYR A 577 -1.49 -15.94 -13.34
N PRO A 578 -1.49 -14.94 -12.41
CA PRO A 578 -0.48 -13.89 -12.43
C PRO A 578 0.91 -14.39 -12.09
N LEU A 579 1.05 -15.42 -11.24
CA LEU A 579 2.33 -16.06 -10.99
C LEU A 579 2.82 -16.76 -12.28
N TYR A 580 1.92 -17.47 -12.96
CA TYR A 580 2.21 -18.11 -14.25
C TYR A 580 2.47 -17.11 -15.38
N LEU A 581 1.87 -15.91 -15.32
CA LEU A 581 2.07 -14.85 -16.32
C LEU A 581 3.29 -13.98 -16.02
N LEU A 582 3.55 -13.70 -14.73
CA LEU A 582 4.70 -12.92 -14.30
C LEU A 582 6.00 -13.73 -14.34
N ALA A 583 5.95 -15.00 -13.97
CA ALA A 583 7.12 -15.88 -13.98
C ALA A 583 7.76 -15.98 -15.37
N PRO A 584 7.04 -16.30 -16.47
CA PRO A 584 7.66 -16.33 -17.81
C PRO A 584 8.15 -14.96 -18.27
N VAL A 585 7.48 -13.85 -17.90
CA VAL A 585 7.96 -12.50 -18.21
C VAL A 585 9.27 -12.21 -17.46
N LEU A 586 9.35 -12.55 -16.18
CA LEU A 586 10.57 -12.42 -15.40
C LEU A 586 11.69 -13.34 -15.91
N VAL A 587 11.35 -14.59 -16.24
CA VAL A 587 12.30 -15.55 -16.84
C VAL A 587 12.76 -15.06 -18.21
N LEU A 588 11.87 -14.55 -19.05
CA LEU A 588 12.22 -13.99 -20.36
C LEU A 588 13.11 -12.74 -20.22
N MET A 589 12.80 -11.86 -19.23
CA MET A 589 13.64 -10.71 -18.93
C MET A 589 15.02 -11.15 -18.43
N LEU A 590 15.06 -12.12 -17.51
CA LEU A 590 16.31 -12.68 -16.99
C LEU A 590 17.11 -13.39 -18.11
N TYR A 591 16.45 -14.18 -18.93
CA TYR A 591 17.05 -14.79 -20.12
C TYR A 591 17.64 -13.76 -21.09
N ARG A 592 16.89 -12.68 -21.39
CA ARG A 592 17.39 -11.57 -22.21
C ARG A 592 18.58 -10.85 -21.59
N ILE A 593 18.61 -10.71 -20.26
CA ILE A 593 19.74 -10.12 -19.54
C ILE A 593 20.97 -11.04 -19.60
N LEU A 594 20.77 -12.35 -19.36
CA LEU A 594 21.89 -13.31 -19.24
C LEU A 594 22.42 -13.77 -20.61
N PHE A 595 21.56 -13.94 -21.60
CA PHE A 595 21.92 -14.61 -22.86
C PHE A 595 21.96 -13.70 -24.10
N ARG A 596 21.24 -12.59 -24.15
CA ARG A 596 21.28 -11.65 -25.28
C ARG A 596 22.43 -10.64 -25.22
N GLY A 597 23.14 -10.52 -24.10
CA GLY A 597 24.34 -9.68 -23.93
C GLY A 597 25.63 -10.29 -24.44
N LYS A 598 25.63 -11.57 -24.89
CA LYS A 598 26.81 -12.25 -25.41
C LYS A 598 26.93 -12.11 -26.94
N HIS A 599 27.02 -10.89 -27.47
CA HIS A 599 27.82 -10.68 -28.65
C HIS A 599 29.29 -10.74 -28.20
N ARG A 600 29.82 -11.95 -28.13
CA ARG A 600 31.25 -12.26 -28.09
C ARG A 600 31.85 -11.58 -29.33
N GLN A 601 32.42 -10.41 -29.19
CA GLN A 601 33.35 -9.91 -30.21
C GLN A 601 34.44 -10.96 -30.32
N LYS A 602 34.50 -11.62 -31.48
CA LYS A 602 35.65 -12.46 -31.83
C LYS A 602 36.90 -11.58 -31.72
N PRO A 603 37.96 -12.01 -31.04
CA PRO A 603 39.22 -11.31 -31.09
C PRO A 603 39.71 -11.37 -32.57
N GLY A 604 39.66 -10.25 -33.27
CA GLY A 604 40.08 -10.17 -34.67
C GLY A 604 39.19 -9.33 -35.60
N ALA A 605 38.02 -8.89 -35.18
CA ALA A 605 37.25 -7.92 -35.96
C ALA A 605 37.81 -6.50 -35.70
N ALA A 606 38.37 -5.90 -36.73
CA ALA A 606 38.72 -4.47 -36.70
C ALA A 606 37.53 -3.63 -36.19
N PRO A 607 37.75 -2.62 -35.33
CA PRO A 607 36.66 -1.80 -34.84
C PRO A 607 35.90 -1.20 -36.00
N GLY A 608 34.62 -1.51 -36.09
CA GLY A 608 33.73 -0.94 -37.09
C GLY A 608 33.78 0.58 -37.07
N THR A 609 33.55 1.20 -38.18
CA THR A 609 33.59 2.67 -38.45
C THR A 609 32.84 3.52 -37.41
N ASP A 610 31.92 2.97 -36.64
CA ASP A 610 31.18 3.67 -35.58
C ASP A 610 31.98 3.94 -34.28
N ALA A 611 33.03 3.18 -33.99
CA ALA A 611 33.91 3.42 -32.84
C ALA A 611 34.90 4.56 -33.08
N LEU A 612 35.18 4.88 -34.32
CA LEU A 612 36.03 6.00 -34.71
C LEU A 612 35.32 7.37 -34.58
N ALA A 613 33.98 7.39 -34.66
CA ALA A 613 33.18 8.60 -34.47
C ALA A 613 33.13 9.11 -33.01
N ALA A 614 33.61 8.30 -32.05
CA ALA A 614 33.58 8.64 -30.61
C ALA A 614 34.79 9.49 -30.14
N ARG A 615 35.83 9.67 -30.98
CA ARG A 615 37.00 10.48 -30.64
C ARG A 615 37.09 11.65 -31.64
N PRO A 616 36.84 12.90 -31.21
CA PRO A 616 36.88 14.05 -32.10
C PRO A 616 38.23 14.13 -32.81
N GLY A 617 38.21 14.36 -34.15
CA GLY A 617 39.38 14.58 -34.93
C GLY A 617 40.14 13.36 -35.46
N LEU A 618 39.63 12.11 -35.20
CA LEU A 618 40.17 10.90 -35.85
C LEU A 618 39.81 10.82 -37.34
N ASP A 619 38.79 11.55 -37.75
CA ASP A 619 38.32 11.75 -39.13
C ASP A 619 39.00 12.92 -39.83
N SER A 620 40.09 13.46 -39.27
CA SER A 620 40.81 14.60 -39.87
C SER A 620 41.47 14.21 -41.19
N GLU A 621 41.25 15.01 -42.22
CA GLU A 621 41.82 14.85 -43.54
C GLU A 621 43.33 14.93 -43.54
N PHE A 622 43.96 15.48 -42.47
CA PHE A 622 45.41 15.52 -42.31
C PHE A 622 46.03 14.10 -42.30
N TYR A 623 45.32 13.10 -41.84
CA TYR A 623 45.80 11.69 -41.88
C TYR A 623 45.92 11.15 -43.30
N LEU A 624 45.17 11.68 -44.25
CA LEU A 624 45.35 11.33 -45.69
C LEU A 624 46.66 11.84 -46.23
N ILE A 625 47.09 13.05 -45.79
CA ILE A 625 48.41 13.62 -46.11
C ILE A 625 49.52 12.76 -45.48
N GLU A 626 49.39 12.39 -44.22
CA GLU A 626 50.33 11.48 -43.55
C GLU A 626 50.49 10.18 -44.32
N LYS A 627 49.36 9.54 -44.70
CA LYS A 627 49.35 8.31 -45.49
C LYS A 627 50.03 8.48 -46.86
N ARG A 628 49.82 9.63 -47.51
CA ARG A 628 50.39 9.91 -48.85
C ARG A 628 51.90 10.16 -48.76
N LEU A 629 52.38 10.89 -47.80
CA LEU A 629 53.80 11.12 -47.58
C LEU A 629 54.50 9.84 -47.15
N ALA A 630 53.88 9.00 -46.34
CA ALA A 630 54.42 7.70 -46.00
C ALA A 630 54.57 6.79 -47.23
N ALA A 631 53.63 6.83 -48.24
CA ALA A 631 53.72 6.10 -49.49
C ALA A 631 54.87 6.59 -50.39
N ARG A 632 55.35 7.80 -50.16
CA ARG A 632 56.51 8.39 -50.84
C ARG A 632 57.87 8.10 -50.19
N GLY A 633 57.87 7.35 -49.05
CA GLY A 633 59.09 7.01 -48.33
C GLY A 633 59.32 7.81 -47.04
N ASP A 634 58.54 8.88 -46.81
CA ASP A 634 58.66 9.72 -45.60
C ASP A 634 57.83 9.13 -44.43
N LEU A 635 58.15 7.94 -44.04
CA LEU A 635 57.47 7.25 -42.92
C LEU A 635 57.75 7.94 -41.58
N ARG A 636 56.72 8.13 -40.77
CA ARG A 636 56.81 8.59 -39.40
C ARG A 636 57.39 7.47 -38.52
N ARG A 637 58.37 7.80 -37.67
CA ARG A 637 58.99 6.86 -36.74
C ARG A 637 58.01 6.57 -35.60
N PRO A 638 58.08 5.38 -34.96
CA PRO A 638 57.32 5.09 -33.77
C PRO A 638 57.55 6.17 -32.70
N ASN A 639 56.46 6.69 -32.09
CA ASN A 639 56.45 7.78 -31.10
C ASN A 639 56.96 9.15 -31.56
N GLU A 640 57.22 9.37 -32.84
CA GLU A 640 57.58 10.68 -33.37
C GLU A 640 56.34 11.60 -33.43
N PRO A 641 56.40 12.83 -32.81
CA PRO A 641 55.31 13.82 -32.96
C PRO A 641 55.13 14.24 -34.41
N LEU A 642 53.84 14.47 -34.85
CA LEU A 642 53.52 14.90 -36.19
C LEU A 642 54.28 16.18 -36.62
N SER A 643 54.50 17.10 -35.70
CA SER A 643 55.25 18.35 -35.96
C SER A 643 56.74 18.10 -36.20
N HIS A 644 57.38 17.12 -35.57
CA HIS A 644 58.75 16.78 -35.80
C HIS A 644 58.92 15.97 -37.09
N TRP A 645 58.03 14.99 -37.33
CA TRP A 645 57.99 14.25 -38.56
C TRP A 645 57.83 15.17 -39.77
N LEU A 646 56.89 16.14 -39.72
CA LEU A 646 56.61 17.04 -40.79
C LEU A 646 57.81 17.94 -41.13
N ARG A 647 58.51 18.46 -40.10
CA ARG A 647 59.75 19.21 -40.29
C ARG A 647 60.83 18.37 -40.99
N ARG A 648 61.00 17.14 -40.63
CA ARG A 648 61.93 16.19 -41.23
C ARG A 648 61.56 15.91 -42.72
N ALA A 649 60.25 15.64 -42.98
CA ALA A 649 59.75 15.34 -44.33
C ALA A 649 59.90 16.56 -45.26
N THR A 650 59.73 17.79 -44.75
CA THR A 650 59.87 19.03 -45.53
C THR A 650 61.28 19.56 -45.64
N ALA A 651 62.28 18.98 -44.99
CA ALA A 651 63.69 19.33 -45.14
C ALA A 651 64.27 18.78 -46.46
N GLY A 652 63.59 17.85 -47.13
CA GLY A 652 64.05 17.32 -48.44
C GLY A 652 63.68 18.23 -49.58
N PRO A 653 64.49 18.24 -50.69
CA PRO A 653 64.32 19.20 -51.82
C PRO A 653 63.00 19.11 -52.54
N GLY A 654 62.25 18.00 -52.43
CA GLY A 654 61.00 17.80 -53.16
C GLY A 654 59.74 18.38 -52.45
N LEU A 655 59.86 18.86 -51.18
CA LEU A 655 58.72 19.33 -50.37
C LEU A 655 58.99 20.71 -49.74
N ALA A 656 60.12 21.34 -49.99
CA ALA A 656 60.50 22.60 -49.41
C ALA A 656 59.47 23.75 -49.66
N GLY A 657 58.83 23.80 -50.81
CA GLY A 657 57.79 24.77 -51.14
C GLY A 657 56.44 24.53 -50.49
N ALA A 658 56.18 23.32 -49.98
CA ALA A 658 54.93 22.93 -49.33
C ALA A 658 54.99 23.05 -47.77
N SER A 659 56.11 23.50 -47.22
CA SER A 659 56.33 23.53 -45.76
C SER A 659 55.31 24.44 -45.03
N ALA A 660 55.08 25.67 -45.51
CA ALA A 660 54.17 26.59 -44.87
C ALA A 660 52.68 26.11 -44.90
N PRO A 661 52.14 25.66 -46.05
CA PRO A 661 50.80 25.08 -46.10
C PRO A 661 50.62 23.85 -45.17
N LEU A 662 51.60 22.97 -45.14
CA LEU A 662 51.57 21.77 -44.28
C LEU A 662 51.54 22.13 -42.82
N GLN A 663 52.31 23.14 -42.36
CA GLN A 663 52.27 23.60 -40.98
C GLN A 663 50.94 24.28 -40.64
N ALA A 664 50.33 25.03 -41.53
CA ALA A 664 49.00 25.61 -41.31
C ALA A 664 47.95 24.51 -41.12
N LEU A 665 47.91 23.51 -42.00
CA LEU A 665 47.01 22.38 -41.88
C LEU A 665 47.24 21.53 -40.63
N LEU A 666 48.52 21.39 -40.18
CA LEU A 666 48.84 20.71 -38.92
C LEU A 666 48.31 21.47 -37.70
N ARG A 667 48.30 22.80 -37.71
CA ARG A 667 47.70 23.61 -36.63
C ARG A 667 46.17 23.45 -36.57
N LEU A 668 45.50 23.44 -37.70
CA LEU A 668 44.06 23.17 -37.79
C LEU A 668 43.76 21.72 -37.33
N HIS A 669 44.56 20.74 -37.74
CA HIS A 669 44.43 19.39 -37.29
C HIS A 669 44.55 19.23 -35.77
N TYR A 670 45.54 19.90 -35.16
CA TYR A 670 45.71 19.86 -33.69
C TYR A 670 44.56 20.53 -32.95
N ARG A 671 44.06 21.65 -33.46
CA ARG A 671 42.87 22.28 -32.91
C ARG A 671 41.66 21.35 -33.03
N TYR A 672 41.45 20.73 -34.17
CA TYR A 672 40.33 19.80 -34.41
C TYR A 672 40.38 18.60 -33.49
N ARG A 673 41.59 18.11 -33.19
CA ARG A 673 41.77 16.89 -32.40
C ARG A 673 41.84 17.12 -30.87
N PHE A 674 42.38 18.23 -30.44
CA PHE A 674 42.74 18.45 -29.04
C PHE A 674 42.04 19.66 -28.39
N ASP A 675 41.45 20.58 -29.16
CA ASP A 675 40.75 21.72 -28.61
C ASP A 675 39.34 21.31 -28.13
N PRO A 676 38.99 21.50 -26.84
CA PRO A 676 37.68 21.19 -26.32
C PRO A 676 36.51 21.92 -27.04
N ARG A 677 36.79 23.08 -27.65
CA ARG A 677 35.80 23.86 -28.37
C ARG A 677 35.61 23.43 -29.82
N SER A 678 36.43 22.47 -30.29
CA SER A 678 36.47 22.02 -31.67
C SER A 678 36.66 23.14 -32.70
N LEU A 679 36.77 22.83 -34.01
CA LEU A 679 36.86 23.81 -35.07
C LEU A 679 35.46 24.39 -35.35
N ASN A 680 35.41 25.70 -35.72
CA ASN A 680 34.22 26.28 -36.32
C ASN A 680 34.03 25.73 -37.76
N LEU A 681 32.88 25.98 -38.38
CA LEU A 681 32.56 25.44 -39.70
C LEU A 681 33.53 25.96 -40.80
N LEU A 682 34.01 27.19 -40.68
CA LEU A 682 34.94 27.78 -41.63
C LEU A 682 36.32 27.15 -41.53
N ASP A 683 36.88 27.03 -40.32
CA ASP A 683 38.18 26.38 -40.08
C ASP A 683 38.15 24.89 -40.50
N ARG A 684 36.99 24.23 -40.33
CA ARG A 684 36.83 22.82 -40.74
C ARG A 684 36.84 22.67 -42.26
N GLU A 685 36.17 23.57 -42.94
CA GLU A 685 36.16 23.60 -44.42
C GLU A 685 37.53 23.99 -44.98
N GLU A 686 38.27 24.92 -44.32
CA GLU A 686 39.63 25.27 -44.66
C GLU A 686 40.57 24.07 -44.54
N LEU A 687 40.50 23.30 -43.45
CA LEU A 687 41.27 22.05 -43.27
C LEU A 687 41.01 21.08 -44.43
N ARG A 688 39.74 20.93 -44.82
CA ARG A 688 39.31 20.01 -45.86
C ARG A 688 39.80 20.43 -47.24
N ARG A 689 39.62 21.72 -47.62
CA ARG A 689 40.05 22.26 -48.90
C ARG A 689 41.55 22.29 -49.00
N GLY A 690 42.26 22.70 -47.95
CA GLY A 690 43.71 22.75 -47.91
C GLY A 690 44.33 21.35 -48.02
N ALA A 691 43.75 20.37 -47.32
CA ALA A 691 44.21 18.98 -47.44
C ALA A 691 43.98 18.42 -48.87
N ALA A 692 42.85 18.71 -49.47
CA ALA A 692 42.53 18.26 -50.84
C ALA A 692 43.46 18.93 -51.89
N ALA A 693 43.73 20.23 -51.74
CA ALA A 693 44.66 20.96 -52.61
C ALA A 693 46.07 20.39 -52.51
N LEU A 694 46.54 20.17 -51.31
CA LEU A 694 47.90 19.65 -51.09
C LEU A 694 48.06 18.20 -51.61
N LEU A 695 47.03 17.35 -51.46
CA LEU A 695 47.02 16.00 -52.00
C LEU A 695 47.15 16.00 -53.55
N ARG A 696 46.50 16.92 -54.23
CA ARG A 696 46.63 17.11 -55.71
C ARG A 696 48.07 17.44 -56.11
N VAL A 697 48.70 18.37 -55.35
CA VAL A 697 50.09 18.75 -55.58
C VAL A 697 51.02 17.56 -55.31
N LEU A 698 50.75 16.80 -54.25
CA LEU A 698 51.48 15.58 -53.93
C LEU A 698 51.27 14.46 -54.96
N ASP A 699 50.16 14.43 -55.66
CA ASP A 699 49.86 13.43 -56.72
C ASP A 699 50.40 13.80 -58.11
N GLY A 700 51.04 14.98 -58.22
CA GLY A 700 51.59 15.47 -59.51
C GLY A 700 50.52 15.80 -60.55
N ARG A 701 49.28 16.09 -60.13
CA ARG A 701 48.21 16.59 -60.93
C ARG A 701 48.06 18.09 -60.67
N ASN A 702 48.63 18.93 -61.53
CA ASN A 702 48.39 20.38 -61.57
C ASN A 702 46.95 20.69 -62.00
#